data_6cf2b010d09bc23142cd4ae069c0e9f5
#
_entry.id   6cf2b010d09bc23142cd4ae069c0e9f5
#
_cell.length_a   1.000
_cell.length_b   1.000
_cell.length_c   1.000
_cell.angle_alpha   90.00
_cell.angle_beta   90.00
_cell.angle_gamma   90.00
#
_symmetry.space_group_name_H-M   'P 1'
#
loop_
_entity.id
_entity.type
_entity.pdbx_description
1 polymer ?
#
loop_
_entity_poly.entity_id
_entity_poly.type
_entity_poly.pdbx_seq_one_letter_code
_entity_poly.pdbx_strand_id
1 'polypeptide(L)'
;MLKGKFIGVSESINTFVLEHKFCLNKPSAAVLKATALGLYFVQINGVRVGDGYLTPGWTSYNKMLQVQEYDVTDLLKEGDNRVEITVNEGWYKGPLFWLKKTEFYGNKTAACADLEIDGRLISTDESWTARTSRIVTAGIYDGETVDFTAQVSPLTPIEVPFDKAVLVKQICEPVKTVERLNVKEVIKTPKGELVYDFGQNISGVAEIETLEDFEGTLTMKFAEILADGSFYTGNLGAAKATDRVTCKGKVVYAPEFTYHGFRYMKLEGGELPPENVTALVRHSDMKRTGFIQTSNERVNRLISNIVWGQRDNFVDIPTDCPQRSERLGWTGDINAFCTTAAYNYDVRRFMKKWLADCRNDQAETGKMPVVVPFVIEEIDKDMTLNTSGMWSDCIVTVPYKLYKIYGDKSFLSDNYSAMKKFLVAREKNMEGGLIAKGFEYGDWLSMDCDAFVSRSEFGATDKYLVANFLHVHALATLVKIAAALEETDDEKLFSDMYKKTLSAVQNEYFTGGGRLASDTVTSHALALYFNIVPDRFRRKIAAALNDRVIKHNYRVVTGFVGTPFLLFALSDNGYAETACKVLLNSGFPGWLYEVDIGATTVWERWNTLLPDGTPNPDGMNSCNHYAYGSVMEFLYRRICGIEPMTAGFERVKIAPLPCKGLVEARAEYESVRGKIVAGYKQREGRIKFFAEIPKGIYGELCVPDIGKVAEGDGILEYSCEWENLDLPPFTRKSSFSEIFSNPKASRAFARTFDDSFHPLEIAYLKAGSENVQFAADYLQSKNRMTDEEFTKKLIKMNELFLQG
;
A
#
# COMPACT_ATOMS: atom_id res chain seq x y z
N MET A 1 -26.46 15.55 -15.95
CA MET A 1 -25.58 16.70 -15.63
C MET A 1 -26.34 17.59 -14.66
N LEU A 2 -25.69 18.12 -13.62
CA LEU A 2 -26.33 18.98 -12.61
C LEU A 2 -26.82 20.29 -13.22
N LYS A 3 -28.07 20.70 -12.91
CA LYS A 3 -28.66 21.97 -13.31
C LYS A 3 -28.39 23.08 -12.29
N GLY A 4 -28.29 22.73 -11.01
CA GLY A 4 -28.02 23.67 -9.92
C GLY A 4 -26.72 24.45 -10.13
N LYS A 5 -26.60 25.62 -9.52
CA LYS A 5 -25.38 26.42 -9.49
C LYS A 5 -24.47 25.97 -8.37
N PHE A 6 -23.17 26.22 -8.51
CA PHE A 6 -22.25 26.10 -7.37
C PHE A 6 -22.46 27.29 -6.43
N ILE A 7 -22.94 27.03 -5.23
CA ILE A 7 -23.20 28.05 -4.20
C ILE A 7 -22.18 27.89 -3.08
N GLY A 8 -21.45 28.96 -2.83
CA GLY A 8 -20.53 29.17 -1.70
C GLY A 8 -21.02 30.32 -0.83
N VAL A 9 -20.09 30.89 -0.05
CA VAL A 9 -20.36 32.06 0.79
C VAL A 9 -19.36 33.17 0.54
N SER A 10 -19.77 34.44 0.74
CA SER A 10 -18.87 35.58 0.54
C SER A 10 -17.76 35.63 1.57
N GLU A 11 -18.04 35.19 2.79
CA GLU A 11 -17.15 35.21 3.95
C GLU A 11 -15.99 34.21 3.77
N SER A 12 -14.84 34.54 4.36
CA SER A 12 -13.69 33.62 4.44
C SER A 12 -13.87 32.70 5.63
N ILE A 13 -14.45 31.52 5.40
CA ILE A 13 -14.72 30.54 6.44
C ILE A 13 -14.34 29.13 5.96
N ASN A 14 -13.87 28.29 6.89
CA ASN A 14 -13.42 26.92 6.58
C ASN A 14 -14.58 25.95 6.33
N THR A 15 -15.67 26.07 7.12
CA THR A 15 -16.83 25.18 7.02
C THR A 15 -18.12 25.95 7.15
N PHE A 16 -19.06 25.70 6.27
CA PHE A 16 -20.38 26.35 6.28
C PHE A 16 -21.48 25.36 5.91
N VAL A 17 -22.75 25.76 6.14
CA VAL A 17 -23.95 24.98 5.81
C VAL A 17 -24.84 25.78 4.87
N LEU A 18 -25.17 25.19 3.74
CA LEU A 18 -26.27 25.64 2.87
C LEU A 18 -27.59 24.97 3.30
N GLU A 19 -28.67 25.68 3.34
CA GLU A 19 -29.99 25.18 3.78
C GLU A 19 -31.07 25.61 2.80
N HIS A 20 -31.98 24.66 2.47
CA HIS A 20 -33.19 24.94 1.75
C HIS A 20 -34.40 24.25 2.41
N LYS A 21 -35.49 24.97 2.59
CA LYS A 21 -36.75 24.50 3.17
C LYS A 21 -37.84 24.48 2.11
N PHE A 22 -38.59 23.40 2.07
CA PHE A 22 -39.66 23.22 1.12
C PHE A 22 -40.76 22.33 1.68
N CYS A 23 -41.97 22.48 1.11
CA CYS A 23 -43.12 21.67 1.51
C CYS A 23 -43.49 20.69 0.38
N LEU A 24 -43.86 19.48 0.75
CA LEU A 24 -44.21 18.38 -0.17
C LEU A 24 -45.58 17.79 0.21
N ASN A 25 -46.27 17.28 -0.80
CA ASN A 25 -47.20 16.16 -0.63
C ASN A 25 -46.37 14.90 -0.41
N LYS A 26 -47.01 13.80 -0.02
CA LYS A 26 -46.29 12.53 0.22
C LYS A 26 -45.45 12.15 -1.01
N PRO A 27 -44.10 12.08 -0.92
CA PRO A 27 -43.27 11.74 -2.08
C PRO A 27 -43.33 10.24 -2.37
N SER A 28 -43.21 9.87 -3.65
CA SER A 28 -43.14 8.46 -4.09
C SER A 28 -41.76 8.04 -4.59
N ALA A 29 -40.96 8.98 -5.10
CA ALA A 29 -39.60 8.78 -5.54
C ALA A 29 -38.78 10.07 -5.44
N ALA A 30 -37.60 9.99 -4.90
CA ALA A 30 -36.68 11.11 -4.83
C ALA A 30 -35.21 10.72 -4.99
N VAL A 31 -34.49 11.44 -5.86
CA VAL A 31 -33.07 11.23 -6.13
C VAL A 31 -32.30 12.55 -5.91
N LEU A 32 -31.28 12.50 -5.09
CA LEU A 32 -30.34 13.60 -4.89
C LEU A 32 -29.07 13.34 -5.68
N LYS A 33 -28.65 14.33 -6.48
CA LYS A 33 -27.32 14.39 -7.09
C LYS A 33 -26.57 15.56 -6.50
N ALA A 34 -25.34 15.35 -6.02
CA ALA A 34 -24.57 16.40 -5.37
C ALA A 34 -23.06 16.26 -5.63
N THR A 35 -22.38 17.41 -5.57
CA THR A 35 -20.91 17.52 -5.59
C THR A 35 -20.48 18.82 -4.92
N ALA A 36 -19.17 19.01 -4.69
CA ALA A 36 -18.63 20.23 -4.12
C ALA A 36 -17.25 20.61 -4.67
N LEU A 37 -16.94 21.88 -4.63
CA LEU A 37 -15.60 22.45 -4.67
C LEU A 37 -15.10 22.47 -3.22
N GLY A 38 -14.57 21.36 -2.76
CA GLY A 38 -14.26 21.05 -1.37
C GLY A 38 -14.75 19.66 -1.00
N LEU A 39 -14.94 19.41 0.29
CA LEU A 39 -15.63 18.22 0.79
C LEU A 39 -17.06 18.59 1.23
N TYR A 40 -17.97 17.63 1.19
CA TYR A 40 -19.33 17.85 1.62
C TYR A 40 -19.99 16.59 2.21
N PHE A 41 -21.03 16.80 2.99
CA PHE A 41 -22.07 15.83 3.26
C PHE A 41 -23.44 16.49 3.26
N VAL A 42 -24.49 15.70 3.07
CA VAL A 42 -25.88 16.19 3.04
C VAL A 42 -26.67 15.58 4.19
N GLN A 43 -27.58 16.39 4.76
CA GLN A 43 -28.62 15.91 5.67
C GLN A 43 -30.00 16.32 5.13
N ILE A 44 -30.97 15.41 5.24
CA ILE A 44 -32.37 15.68 4.97
C ILE A 44 -33.16 15.44 6.27
N ASN A 45 -33.85 16.44 6.75
CA ASN A 45 -34.59 16.39 8.01
C ASN A 45 -33.74 15.98 9.23
N GLY A 46 -32.46 16.34 9.21
CA GLY A 46 -31.50 15.99 10.25
C GLY A 46 -30.86 14.59 10.12
N VAL A 47 -31.26 13.80 9.12
CA VAL A 47 -30.68 12.48 8.85
C VAL A 47 -29.63 12.59 7.75
N ARG A 48 -28.44 11.99 7.95
CA ARG A 48 -27.35 11.96 6.97
C ARG A 48 -27.77 11.18 5.71
N VAL A 49 -27.46 11.73 4.54
CA VAL A 49 -27.66 11.08 3.25
C VAL A 49 -26.46 10.21 2.92
N GLY A 50 -26.69 8.91 2.76
CA GLY A 50 -25.64 7.94 2.46
C GLY A 50 -24.66 7.72 3.61
N ASP A 51 -23.65 6.88 3.35
CA ASP A 51 -22.65 6.43 4.33
C ASP A 51 -21.20 6.75 3.89
N GLY A 52 -21.07 7.55 2.81
CA GLY A 52 -19.78 7.98 2.27
C GLY A 52 -19.16 9.14 3.06
N TYR A 53 -17.84 9.13 3.19
CA TYR A 53 -17.04 10.19 3.78
C TYR A 53 -16.10 10.79 2.73
N LEU A 54 -15.59 11.99 2.99
CA LEU A 54 -14.64 12.71 2.13
C LEU A 54 -15.14 12.89 0.68
N THR A 55 -16.45 12.91 0.50
CA THR A 55 -17.08 13.19 -0.80
C THR A 55 -16.83 14.63 -1.24
N PRO A 56 -16.64 14.92 -2.54
CA PRO A 56 -16.81 14.07 -3.71
C PRO A 56 -15.60 13.17 -4.03
N GLY A 57 -14.56 13.17 -3.19
CA GLY A 57 -13.30 12.49 -3.39
C GLY A 57 -12.22 13.43 -3.95
N TRP A 58 -10.98 12.93 -4.04
CA TRP A 58 -9.86 13.69 -4.56
C TRP A 58 -9.56 13.34 -6.01
N THR A 59 -9.71 14.31 -6.89
CA THR A 59 -9.35 14.28 -8.30
C THR A 59 -8.56 15.54 -8.64
N SER A 60 -8.05 15.67 -9.86
CA SER A 60 -7.63 16.95 -10.41
C SER A 60 -8.89 17.78 -10.71
N TYR A 61 -9.47 18.46 -9.70
CA TYR A 61 -10.80 19.07 -9.70
C TYR A 61 -11.11 19.90 -10.94
N ASN A 62 -10.09 20.60 -11.49
CA ASN A 62 -10.26 21.44 -12.69
C ASN A 62 -10.32 20.63 -14.00
N LYS A 63 -10.13 19.31 -13.93
CA LYS A 63 -10.14 18.38 -15.09
C LYS A 63 -11.17 17.28 -14.95
N MET A 64 -11.49 16.91 -13.71
CA MET A 64 -12.49 15.89 -13.38
C MET A 64 -13.04 16.13 -11.99
N LEU A 65 -14.37 16.21 -11.85
CA LEU A 65 -15.07 16.34 -10.57
C LEU A 65 -16.22 15.33 -10.48
N GLN A 66 -16.20 14.47 -9.48
CA GLN A 66 -17.19 13.41 -9.31
C GLN A 66 -18.51 13.95 -8.74
N VAL A 67 -19.63 13.41 -9.22
CA VAL A 67 -20.98 13.66 -8.72
C VAL A 67 -21.53 12.39 -8.08
N GLN A 68 -21.94 12.47 -6.83
CA GLN A 68 -22.62 11.40 -6.11
C GLN A 68 -24.11 11.42 -6.41
N GLU A 69 -24.74 10.23 -6.38
CA GLU A 69 -26.18 10.05 -6.60
C GLU A 69 -26.76 9.17 -5.49
N TYR A 70 -27.87 9.62 -4.86
CA TYR A 70 -28.47 8.97 -3.72
C TYR A 70 -29.99 8.85 -3.90
N ASP A 71 -30.57 7.67 -3.61
CA ASP A 71 -32.01 7.56 -3.37
C ASP A 71 -32.29 8.13 -1.97
N VAL A 72 -33.16 9.13 -1.89
CA VAL A 72 -33.48 9.83 -0.66
C VAL A 72 -34.99 9.81 -0.36
N THR A 73 -35.73 8.92 -1.03
CA THR A 73 -37.18 8.83 -0.93
C THR A 73 -37.64 8.67 0.52
N ASP A 74 -37.00 7.78 1.28
CA ASP A 74 -37.37 7.47 2.66
C ASP A 74 -36.97 8.56 3.68
N LEU A 75 -36.16 9.54 3.27
CA LEU A 75 -35.73 10.65 4.12
C LEU A 75 -36.66 11.85 4.03
N LEU A 76 -37.57 11.86 3.04
CA LEU A 76 -38.56 12.90 2.83
C LEU A 76 -39.90 12.53 3.45
N LYS A 77 -40.65 13.54 3.88
CA LYS A 77 -41.96 13.38 4.49
C LYS A 77 -43.00 14.31 3.87
N GLU A 78 -44.26 14.02 4.07
CA GLU A 78 -45.37 14.96 3.80
C GLU A 78 -45.25 16.19 4.70
N GLY A 79 -45.50 17.36 4.16
CA GLY A 79 -45.35 18.65 4.85
C GLY A 79 -43.96 19.24 4.70
N ASP A 80 -43.45 19.86 5.73
CA ASP A 80 -42.22 20.63 5.73
C ASP A 80 -40.99 19.70 5.74
N ASN A 81 -40.07 19.93 4.79
CA ASN A 81 -38.80 19.28 4.65
C ASN A 81 -37.67 20.31 4.63
N ARG A 82 -36.49 19.85 5.02
CA ARG A 82 -35.24 20.63 5.05
C ARG A 82 -34.08 19.80 4.50
N VAL A 83 -33.37 20.35 3.53
CA VAL A 83 -32.10 19.82 3.07
C VAL A 83 -30.95 20.75 3.50
N GLU A 84 -29.90 20.20 4.03
CA GLU A 84 -28.71 20.90 4.49
C GLU A 84 -27.47 20.27 3.83
N ILE A 85 -26.60 21.11 3.25
CA ILE A 85 -25.31 20.68 2.68
C ILE A 85 -24.21 21.35 3.48
N THR A 86 -23.45 20.56 4.24
CA THR A 86 -22.26 21.07 4.94
C THR A 86 -21.06 20.97 4.00
N VAL A 87 -20.32 22.06 3.84
CA VAL A 87 -19.18 22.18 2.92
C VAL A 87 -17.93 22.57 3.69
N ASN A 88 -16.80 21.90 3.38
CA ASN A 88 -15.48 22.15 3.96
C ASN A 88 -14.42 22.32 2.86
N GLU A 89 -13.30 22.93 3.17
CA GLU A 89 -12.19 23.19 2.24
C GLU A 89 -11.59 21.92 1.63
N GLY A 90 -11.39 20.87 2.44
CA GLY A 90 -10.83 19.58 2.02
C GLY A 90 -9.57 19.69 1.17
N TRP A 91 -9.47 18.85 0.14
CA TRP A 91 -8.37 18.87 -0.83
C TRP A 91 -8.45 20.01 -1.86
N TYR A 92 -9.62 20.60 -2.05
CA TYR A 92 -9.81 21.65 -3.07
C TYR A 92 -9.10 22.96 -2.72
N LYS A 93 -9.27 23.43 -1.48
CA LYS A 93 -8.77 24.72 -1.02
C LYS A 93 -7.85 24.60 0.19
N GLY A 94 -8.02 23.56 1.01
CA GLY A 94 -7.24 23.33 2.22
C GLY A 94 -5.74 23.05 1.93
N PRO A 95 -4.90 22.98 2.99
CA PRO A 95 -3.48 22.75 2.81
C PRO A 95 -3.20 21.36 2.23
N LEU A 96 -2.27 21.29 1.26
CA LEU A 96 -1.82 20.07 0.63
C LEU A 96 -0.33 19.85 0.89
N PHE A 97 0.07 18.58 0.99
CA PHE A 97 1.39 18.01 1.19
C PHE A 97 2.26 18.76 2.24
N TRP A 98 3.56 18.47 2.34
CA TRP A 98 4.45 19.00 3.38
C TRP A 98 4.69 20.51 3.35
N LEU A 99 4.51 21.17 2.19
CA LEU A 99 4.57 22.62 2.06
C LEU A 99 3.28 23.33 2.51
N LYS A 100 2.23 22.57 2.82
CA LYS A 100 0.91 23.10 3.19
C LYS A 100 0.37 24.15 2.21
N LYS A 101 0.51 23.87 0.92
CA LYS A 101 -0.04 24.71 -0.16
C LYS A 101 -1.55 24.76 -0.04
N THR A 102 -2.11 25.96 0.08
CA THR A 102 -3.55 26.22 0.09
C THR A 102 -4.04 26.75 -1.26
N GLU A 103 -5.35 26.65 -1.51
CA GLU A 103 -6.00 27.21 -2.71
C GLU A 103 -5.46 26.65 -4.02
N PHE A 104 -5.02 25.37 -4.02
CA PHE A 104 -4.37 24.76 -5.19
C PHE A 104 -5.32 24.69 -6.39
N TYR A 105 -6.58 24.26 -6.19
CA TYR A 105 -7.58 24.18 -7.26
C TYR A 105 -8.48 25.41 -7.36
N GLY A 106 -8.60 26.18 -6.27
CA GLY A 106 -9.40 27.40 -6.21
C GLY A 106 -9.53 27.96 -4.80
N ASN A 107 -9.98 29.21 -4.71
CA ASN A 107 -10.02 29.99 -3.47
C ASN A 107 -11.42 30.12 -2.84
N LYS A 108 -12.46 29.57 -3.46
CA LYS A 108 -13.84 29.57 -2.97
C LYS A 108 -14.42 28.17 -2.98
N THR A 109 -14.83 27.68 -1.82
CA THR A 109 -15.57 26.43 -1.69
C THR A 109 -17.04 26.64 -2.02
N ALA A 110 -17.68 25.61 -2.60
CA ALA A 110 -19.09 25.69 -2.99
C ALA A 110 -19.69 24.28 -3.12
N ALA A 111 -21.01 24.15 -3.00
CA ALA A 111 -21.73 22.93 -3.35
C ALA A 111 -22.68 23.15 -4.52
N CYS A 112 -22.90 22.08 -5.28
CA CYS A 112 -23.90 22.03 -6.36
C CYS A 112 -24.74 20.76 -6.20
N ALA A 113 -26.05 20.91 -6.13
CA ALA A 113 -26.97 19.79 -5.97
C ALA A 113 -28.27 19.96 -6.74
N ASP A 114 -28.82 18.82 -7.16
CA ASP A 114 -30.16 18.67 -7.75
C ASP A 114 -30.91 17.61 -6.96
N LEU A 115 -32.06 17.97 -6.36
CA LEU A 115 -32.97 17.05 -5.72
C LEU A 115 -34.22 16.92 -6.61
N GLU A 116 -34.37 15.78 -7.25
CA GLU A 116 -35.53 15.45 -8.08
C GLU A 116 -36.56 14.65 -7.25
N ILE A 117 -37.79 15.12 -7.15
CA ILE A 117 -38.87 14.53 -6.36
C ILE A 117 -40.10 14.43 -7.25
N ASP A 118 -40.53 13.22 -7.61
CA ASP A 118 -41.74 12.99 -8.46
C ASP A 118 -41.74 13.86 -9.72
N GLY A 119 -40.55 14.09 -10.34
CA GLY A 119 -40.37 14.94 -11.52
C GLY A 119 -40.25 16.46 -11.24
N ARG A 120 -40.44 16.90 -10.00
CA ARG A 120 -40.11 18.27 -9.57
C ARG A 120 -38.63 18.36 -9.22
N LEU A 121 -37.94 19.37 -9.72
CA LEU A 121 -36.53 19.60 -9.46
C LEU A 121 -36.36 20.79 -8.49
N ILE A 122 -35.57 20.58 -7.44
CA ILE A 122 -35.05 21.58 -6.52
C ILE A 122 -33.53 21.61 -6.71
N SER A 123 -32.99 22.72 -7.19
CA SER A 123 -31.57 22.87 -7.48
C SER A 123 -30.95 23.93 -6.58
N THR A 124 -29.66 23.82 -6.33
CA THR A 124 -28.90 24.88 -5.64
C THR A 124 -28.88 26.17 -6.48
N ASP A 125 -29.23 27.29 -5.87
CA ASP A 125 -29.15 28.63 -6.40
C ASP A 125 -29.00 29.66 -5.25
N GLU A 126 -28.99 30.95 -5.57
CA GLU A 126 -28.82 32.04 -4.58
C GLU A 126 -29.99 32.19 -3.61
N SER A 127 -31.10 31.48 -3.81
CA SER A 127 -32.28 31.50 -2.88
C SER A 127 -32.02 30.61 -1.65
N TRP A 128 -31.03 29.75 -1.69
CA TRP A 128 -30.62 28.96 -0.54
C TRP A 128 -30.05 29.88 0.55
N THR A 129 -30.33 29.57 1.80
CA THR A 129 -29.72 30.27 2.93
C THR A 129 -28.41 29.64 3.32
N ALA A 130 -27.50 30.41 3.92
CA ALA A 130 -26.24 29.94 4.41
C ALA A 130 -26.01 30.33 5.88
N ARG A 131 -25.31 29.51 6.62
CA ARG A 131 -24.96 29.74 8.03
C ARG A 131 -23.61 29.11 8.40
N THR A 132 -23.03 29.54 9.53
CA THR A 132 -21.86 28.89 10.12
C THR A 132 -22.18 27.46 10.54
N SER A 133 -21.17 26.62 10.56
CA SER A 133 -21.21 25.23 11.04
C SER A 133 -20.80 25.15 12.51
N ARG A 134 -21.22 24.11 13.22
CA ARG A 134 -20.63 23.71 14.49
C ARG A 134 -19.23 23.12 14.31
N ILE A 135 -18.92 22.58 13.13
CA ILE A 135 -17.53 22.27 12.73
C ILE A 135 -16.86 23.61 12.44
N VAL A 136 -16.03 24.07 13.35
CA VAL A 136 -15.37 25.38 13.30
C VAL A 136 -14.23 25.38 12.30
N THR A 137 -13.42 24.33 12.35
CA THR A 137 -12.33 24.09 11.38
C THR A 137 -12.15 22.59 11.15
N ALA A 138 -11.83 22.22 9.92
CA ALA A 138 -11.40 20.87 9.58
C ALA A 138 -10.35 20.92 8.46
N GLY A 139 -9.40 20.00 8.50
CA GLY A 139 -8.37 19.82 7.48
C GLY A 139 -7.85 18.41 7.47
N ILE A 140 -7.52 17.92 6.28
CA ILE A 140 -7.10 16.52 6.05
C ILE A 140 -5.94 16.11 6.96
N TYR A 141 -4.97 16.98 7.19
CA TYR A 141 -3.76 16.68 7.98
C TYR A 141 -3.85 17.15 9.43
N ASP A 142 -4.62 18.21 9.65
CA ASP A 142 -4.61 18.92 10.94
C ASP A 142 -5.66 18.38 11.92
N GLY A 143 -6.74 17.79 11.39
CA GLY A 143 -7.86 17.28 12.16
C GLY A 143 -9.07 18.21 12.14
N GLU A 144 -10.06 17.95 13.01
CA GLU A 144 -11.34 18.65 13.06
C GLU A 144 -11.57 19.25 14.44
N THR A 145 -12.10 20.46 14.48
CA THR A 145 -12.56 21.14 15.70
C THR A 145 -14.06 21.39 15.61
N VAL A 146 -14.83 20.80 16.53
CA VAL A 146 -16.27 21.01 16.65
C VAL A 146 -16.62 21.67 17.97
N ASP A 147 -17.58 22.59 17.93
CA ASP A 147 -18.12 23.25 19.13
C ASP A 147 -19.66 23.15 19.14
N PHE A 148 -20.17 22.25 19.97
CA PHE A 148 -21.61 22.05 20.13
C PHE A 148 -22.31 23.19 20.90
N THR A 149 -21.53 24.05 21.57
CA THR A 149 -22.04 25.20 22.33
C THR A 149 -22.08 26.49 21.50
N ALA A 150 -21.40 26.46 20.33
CA ALA A 150 -21.32 27.64 19.46
C ALA A 150 -22.67 28.05 18.89
N GLN A 151 -22.92 29.33 18.88
CA GLN A 151 -24.07 29.91 18.19
C GLN A 151 -23.82 29.96 16.68
N VAL A 152 -24.80 29.52 15.91
CA VAL A 152 -24.74 29.62 14.45
C VAL A 152 -25.18 31.01 14.00
N SER A 153 -24.47 31.57 13.03
CA SER A 153 -24.73 32.91 12.45
C SER A 153 -25.02 32.78 10.96
N PRO A 154 -25.91 33.64 10.42
CA PRO A 154 -26.17 33.67 8.99
C PRO A 154 -24.93 34.11 8.20
N LEU A 155 -24.78 33.57 6.98
CA LEU A 155 -23.76 33.91 6.00
C LEU A 155 -24.42 34.35 4.69
N THR A 156 -23.66 34.99 3.81
CA THR A 156 -24.17 35.50 2.53
C THR A 156 -23.88 34.50 1.43
N PRO A 157 -24.87 33.78 0.88
CA PRO A 157 -24.68 32.88 -0.24
C PRO A 157 -24.28 33.63 -1.51
N ILE A 158 -23.37 33.08 -2.29
CA ILE A 158 -22.92 33.61 -3.57
C ILE A 158 -22.76 32.46 -4.59
N GLU A 159 -23.00 32.75 -5.87
CA GLU A 159 -22.64 31.86 -6.94
C GLU A 159 -21.11 31.84 -7.13
N VAL A 160 -20.51 30.64 -7.25
CA VAL A 160 -19.10 30.41 -7.58
C VAL A 160 -19.03 29.84 -9.00
N PRO A 161 -18.54 30.61 -9.98
CA PRO A 161 -18.42 30.09 -11.35
C PRO A 161 -17.50 28.87 -11.44
N PHE A 162 -18.00 27.81 -12.07
CA PHE A 162 -17.22 26.60 -12.30
C PHE A 162 -17.66 25.89 -13.60
N ASP A 163 -16.70 25.33 -14.34
CA ASP A 163 -17.01 24.62 -15.59
C ASP A 163 -17.59 23.24 -15.30
N LYS A 164 -18.85 23.06 -15.64
CA LYS A 164 -19.56 21.78 -15.44
C LYS A 164 -19.21 20.72 -16.49
N ALA A 165 -18.43 21.04 -17.51
CA ALA A 165 -18.01 20.08 -18.50
C ALA A 165 -17.11 18.98 -17.90
N VAL A 166 -16.44 19.25 -16.76
CA VAL A 166 -15.58 18.31 -16.04
C VAL A 166 -16.35 17.40 -15.08
N LEU A 167 -17.66 17.55 -14.93
CA LEU A 167 -18.48 16.73 -14.03
C LEU A 167 -18.65 15.32 -14.59
N VAL A 168 -18.35 14.31 -13.76
CA VAL A 168 -18.52 12.89 -14.09
C VAL A 168 -19.31 12.20 -12.98
N LYS A 169 -20.03 11.13 -13.32
CA LYS A 169 -20.62 10.25 -12.30
C LYS A 169 -19.50 9.61 -11.48
N GLN A 170 -19.71 9.41 -10.17
CA GLN A 170 -18.74 8.75 -9.29
C GLN A 170 -18.26 7.41 -9.86
N ILE A 171 -16.96 7.27 -10.01
CA ILE A 171 -16.30 6.11 -10.62
C ILE A 171 -15.90 5.11 -9.52
N CYS A 172 -15.14 5.57 -8.50
CA CYS A 172 -14.59 4.71 -7.45
C CYS A 172 -15.63 4.33 -6.38
N GLU A 173 -15.28 3.36 -5.58
CA GLU A 173 -15.97 3.03 -4.34
C GLU A 173 -15.84 4.20 -3.36
N PRO A 174 -16.94 4.58 -2.64
CA PRO A 174 -16.88 5.63 -1.63
C PRO A 174 -15.97 5.22 -0.45
N VAL A 175 -15.35 6.21 0.17
CA VAL A 175 -14.72 6.01 1.48
C VAL A 175 -15.83 5.81 2.53
N LYS A 176 -15.76 4.73 3.31
CA LYS A 176 -16.73 4.39 4.35
C LYS A 176 -16.06 4.01 5.65
N THR A 177 -16.82 4.03 6.74
CA THR A 177 -16.45 3.30 7.95
C THR A 177 -16.73 1.81 7.70
N VAL A 178 -15.69 1.02 7.57
CA VAL A 178 -15.76 -0.40 7.20
C VAL A 178 -15.59 -1.34 8.38
N GLU A 179 -14.98 -0.85 9.47
CA GLU A 179 -14.72 -1.64 10.67
C GLU A 179 -14.66 -0.71 11.89
N ARG A 180 -14.98 -1.25 13.07
CA ARG A 180 -14.93 -0.54 14.37
C ARG A 180 -14.00 -1.32 15.28
N LEU A 181 -12.99 -0.66 15.84
CA LEU A 181 -12.05 -1.27 16.77
C LEU A 181 -12.25 -0.66 18.16
N ASN A 182 -12.49 -1.54 19.13
CA ASN A 182 -12.54 -1.14 20.52
C ASN A 182 -11.14 -0.90 21.08
N VAL A 183 -11.03 -0.11 22.13
CA VAL A 183 -9.80 0.07 22.89
C VAL A 183 -9.36 -1.29 23.44
N LYS A 184 -8.12 -1.68 23.15
CA LYS A 184 -7.49 -2.90 23.64
C LYS A 184 -6.87 -2.70 25.04
N GLU A 185 -6.26 -1.52 25.23
CA GLU A 185 -5.57 -1.17 26.46
C GLU A 185 -5.58 0.35 26.66
N VAL A 186 -5.68 0.77 27.93
CA VAL A 186 -5.48 2.16 28.34
C VAL A 186 -4.14 2.28 29.04
N ILE A 187 -3.24 3.08 28.49
CA ILE A 187 -1.85 3.20 28.93
C ILE A 187 -1.65 4.55 29.61
N LYS A 188 -1.10 4.52 30.82
CA LYS A 188 -0.55 5.73 31.42
C LYS A 188 0.96 5.74 31.17
N THR A 189 1.40 6.63 30.30
CA THR A 189 2.80 6.69 29.87
C THR A 189 3.74 7.15 30.99
N PRO A 190 5.08 6.92 30.86
CA PRO A 190 6.06 7.45 31.81
C PRO A 190 6.01 8.99 31.98
N LYS A 191 5.49 9.70 30.96
CA LYS A 191 5.26 11.15 30.99
C LYS A 191 3.91 11.55 31.61
N GLY A 192 3.12 10.58 32.08
CA GLY A 192 1.79 10.80 32.64
C GLY A 192 0.68 11.03 31.64
N GLU A 193 0.90 10.74 30.36
CA GLU A 193 -0.10 10.88 29.30
C GLU A 193 -1.11 9.73 29.37
N LEU A 194 -2.39 10.02 29.12
CA LEU A 194 -3.45 9.01 28.97
C LEU A 194 -3.58 8.64 27.50
N VAL A 195 -3.26 7.38 27.19
CA VAL A 195 -3.21 6.87 25.80
C VAL A 195 -4.08 5.63 25.66
N TYR A 196 -4.91 5.60 24.63
CA TYR A 196 -5.76 4.48 24.25
C TYR A 196 -5.07 3.73 23.10
N ASP A 197 -4.72 2.45 23.30
CA ASP A 197 -4.17 1.55 22.26
C ASP A 197 -5.30 0.73 21.63
N PHE A 198 -5.48 0.84 20.31
CA PHE A 198 -6.44 0.05 19.55
C PHE A 198 -5.86 -1.29 19.07
N GLY A 199 -4.57 -1.52 19.29
CA GLY A 199 -3.89 -2.79 18.95
C GLY A 199 -3.54 -2.96 17.47
N GLN A 200 -3.98 -2.06 16.59
CA GLN A 200 -3.77 -2.06 15.15
C GLN A 200 -3.54 -0.64 14.64
N ASN A 201 -2.52 -0.44 13.79
CA ASN A 201 -2.34 0.81 13.05
C ASN A 201 -3.36 0.86 11.93
N ILE A 202 -4.12 1.95 11.82
CA ILE A 202 -5.26 2.11 10.91
C ILE A 202 -5.25 3.47 10.23
N SER A 203 -6.01 3.59 9.15
CA SER A 203 -6.52 4.84 8.62
C SER A 203 -7.96 5.06 9.08
N GLY A 204 -8.26 6.21 9.68
CA GLY A 204 -9.61 6.48 10.16
C GLY A 204 -9.70 7.64 11.15
N VAL A 205 -10.70 7.59 12.02
CA VAL A 205 -10.95 8.58 13.07
C VAL A 205 -11.31 7.90 14.38
N ALA A 206 -11.27 8.63 15.49
CA ALA A 206 -11.84 8.16 16.75
C ALA A 206 -13.25 8.71 16.94
N GLU A 207 -14.18 7.83 17.30
CA GLU A 207 -15.49 8.19 17.83
C GLU A 207 -15.42 8.18 19.37
N ILE A 208 -15.93 9.24 19.99
CA ILE A 208 -16.02 9.35 21.45
C ILE A 208 -17.46 9.63 21.88
N GLU A 209 -17.83 9.12 23.06
CA GLU A 209 -19.05 9.45 23.75
C GLU A 209 -18.69 10.14 25.08
N THR A 210 -19.09 11.41 25.25
CA THR A 210 -18.84 12.16 26.48
C THR A 210 -19.80 11.74 27.59
N LEU A 211 -19.44 12.02 28.86
CA LEU A 211 -20.28 11.73 30.01
C LEU A 211 -21.42 12.76 30.16
N GLU A 212 -22.47 12.40 30.89
CA GLU A 212 -23.66 13.25 31.12
C GLU A 212 -23.32 14.58 31.82
N ASP A 213 -22.31 14.58 32.71
CA ASP A 213 -21.85 15.72 33.48
C ASP A 213 -20.64 16.43 32.88
N PHE A 214 -20.19 16.02 31.68
CA PHE A 214 -19.03 16.64 31.02
C PHE A 214 -19.37 18.08 30.58
N GLU A 215 -18.47 19.02 30.86
CA GLU A 215 -18.50 20.38 30.34
C GLU A 215 -17.09 20.85 30.06
N GLY A 216 -16.77 21.14 28.80
CA GLY A 216 -15.42 21.57 28.41
C GLY A 216 -15.00 21.16 27.02
N THR A 217 -13.69 21.05 26.81
CA THR A 217 -13.09 20.64 25.55
C THR A 217 -12.22 19.40 25.76
N LEU A 218 -12.54 18.32 25.00
CA LEU A 218 -11.65 17.18 24.84
C LEU A 218 -10.77 17.38 23.61
N THR A 219 -9.50 17.00 23.73
CA THR A 219 -8.53 17.03 22.63
C THR A 219 -7.98 15.63 22.41
N MET A 220 -8.17 15.08 21.23
CA MET A 220 -7.65 13.80 20.78
C MET A 220 -6.44 14.04 19.88
N LYS A 221 -5.30 13.40 20.19
CA LYS A 221 -4.09 13.42 19.36
C LYS A 221 -3.74 11.99 18.96
N PHE A 222 -3.21 11.83 17.75
CA PHE A 222 -3.03 10.53 17.12
C PHE A 222 -1.55 10.23 16.84
N ALA A 223 -1.14 8.98 17.02
CA ALA A 223 0.21 8.50 16.73
C ALA A 223 0.20 7.03 16.30
N GLU A 224 1.19 6.64 15.49
CA GLU A 224 1.37 5.26 15.03
C GLU A 224 2.09 4.39 16.07
N ILE A 225 3.00 4.98 16.85
CA ILE A 225 3.90 4.26 17.77
C ILE A 225 4.08 5.02 19.10
N LEU A 226 4.57 4.29 20.09
CA LEU A 226 5.18 4.85 21.29
C LEU A 226 6.70 4.77 21.17
N ALA A 227 7.41 5.80 21.63
CA ALA A 227 8.86 5.81 21.78
C ALA A 227 9.21 5.87 23.27
N ASP A 228 10.05 4.97 23.74
CA ASP A 228 10.36 4.82 25.18
C ASP A 228 9.09 4.77 26.07
N GLY A 229 8.07 4.09 25.57
CA GLY A 229 6.77 3.95 26.22
C GLY A 229 5.93 5.23 26.27
N SER A 230 6.33 6.30 25.61
CA SER A 230 5.64 7.61 25.56
C SER A 230 5.09 7.91 24.17
N PHE A 231 4.06 8.74 24.11
CA PHE A 231 3.40 9.13 22.86
C PHE A 231 4.37 9.83 21.91
N TYR A 232 4.48 9.34 20.65
CA TYR A 232 5.46 9.82 19.68
C TYR A 232 4.80 10.39 18.43
N THR A 233 5.16 11.62 18.07
CA THR A 233 4.62 12.35 16.92
C THR A 233 5.70 12.84 15.95
N GLY A 234 6.96 12.42 16.13
CA GLY A 234 8.08 12.91 15.33
C GLY A 234 8.01 12.55 13.84
N ASN A 235 7.21 11.53 13.49
CA ASN A 235 7.01 11.08 12.12
C ASN A 235 5.75 11.66 11.43
N LEU A 236 5.07 12.64 12.04
CA LEU A 236 3.86 13.26 11.47
C LEU A 236 4.18 14.41 10.49
N GLY A 237 5.45 14.80 10.39
CA GLY A 237 5.85 15.98 9.61
C GLY A 237 5.14 17.25 10.11
N ALA A 238 4.47 17.97 9.22
CA ALA A 238 3.74 19.19 9.56
C ALA A 238 2.27 18.93 9.92
N ALA A 239 1.78 17.66 9.91
CA ALA A 239 0.42 17.32 10.29
C ALA A 239 0.24 17.47 11.81
N LYS A 240 -0.86 18.11 12.24
CA LYS A 240 -1.17 18.24 13.67
C LYS A 240 -1.85 16.98 14.22
N ALA A 241 -2.57 16.25 13.37
CA ALA A 241 -3.31 15.02 13.70
C ALA A 241 -4.05 15.18 15.06
N THR A 242 -4.91 16.20 15.16
CA THR A 242 -5.55 16.62 16.41
C THR A 242 -7.00 16.99 16.21
N ASP A 243 -7.91 16.25 16.83
CA ASP A 243 -9.34 16.59 16.86
C ASP A 243 -9.71 17.20 18.19
N ARG A 244 -10.69 18.13 18.19
CA ARG A 244 -11.20 18.79 19.38
C ARG A 244 -12.70 18.82 19.39
N VAL A 245 -13.29 18.50 20.53
CA VAL A 245 -14.73 18.61 20.74
C VAL A 245 -15.02 19.42 21.99
N THR A 246 -15.74 20.55 21.82
CA THR A 246 -16.26 21.36 22.93
C THR A 246 -17.76 21.07 23.05
N CYS A 247 -18.17 20.63 24.24
CA CYS A 247 -19.58 20.30 24.48
C CYS A 247 -19.96 20.43 25.96
N LYS A 248 -21.28 20.33 26.22
CA LYS A 248 -21.87 20.22 27.53
C LYS A 248 -22.83 19.04 27.53
N GLY A 249 -22.67 18.13 28.51
CA GLY A 249 -23.44 16.91 28.63
C GLY A 249 -22.98 15.81 27.65
N LYS A 250 -23.83 14.82 27.48
CA LYS A 250 -23.56 13.65 26.65
C LYS A 250 -23.63 13.99 25.16
N VAL A 251 -22.54 13.73 24.44
CA VAL A 251 -22.42 13.90 22.98
C VAL A 251 -21.67 12.71 22.40
N VAL A 252 -22.17 12.17 21.29
CA VAL A 252 -21.41 11.22 20.44
C VAL A 252 -20.83 12.02 19.29
N TYR A 253 -19.51 11.91 19.10
CA TYR A 253 -18.81 12.66 18.07
C TYR A 253 -17.77 11.79 17.36
N ALA A 254 -17.75 11.85 16.02
CA ALA A 254 -16.68 11.40 15.16
C ALA A 254 -16.41 12.45 14.08
N PRO A 255 -15.16 12.76 13.73
CA PRO A 255 -14.84 13.72 12.68
C PRO A 255 -15.43 13.36 11.32
N GLU A 256 -15.79 14.38 10.53
CA GLU A 256 -16.41 14.22 9.21
C GLU A 256 -15.41 14.46 8.06
N PHE A 257 -14.56 15.50 8.18
CA PHE A 257 -13.78 16.06 7.09
C PHE A 257 -12.27 15.83 7.22
N THR A 258 -11.88 14.83 8.01
CA THR A 258 -10.50 14.44 8.22
C THR A 258 -10.37 12.92 8.34
N TYR A 259 -9.14 12.42 8.33
CA TYR A 259 -8.76 11.10 8.79
C TYR A 259 -7.31 11.13 9.29
N HIS A 260 -6.93 10.15 10.09
CA HIS A 260 -5.60 10.01 10.67
C HIS A 260 -5.06 8.61 10.43
N GLY A 261 -3.73 8.48 10.36
CA GLY A 261 -3.04 7.20 10.46
C GLY A 261 -2.61 7.00 11.91
N PHE A 262 -3.10 5.98 12.60
CA PHE A 262 -2.82 5.81 14.03
C PHE A 262 -3.08 4.40 14.56
N ARG A 263 -2.36 4.05 15.59
CA ARG A 263 -2.68 2.96 16.51
C ARG A 263 -3.06 3.49 17.89
N TYR A 264 -2.50 4.64 18.27
CA TYR A 264 -2.62 5.22 19.61
C TYR A 264 -3.35 6.56 19.53
N MET A 265 -4.27 6.77 20.47
CA MET A 265 -4.91 8.06 20.67
C MET A 265 -4.60 8.57 22.08
N LYS A 266 -4.02 9.77 22.18
CA LYS A 266 -3.86 10.48 23.45
C LYS A 266 -5.05 11.40 23.68
N LEU A 267 -5.67 11.32 24.86
CA LEU A 267 -6.77 12.19 25.27
C LEU A 267 -6.30 13.23 26.29
N GLU A 268 -6.67 14.48 26.06
CA GLU A 268 -6.43 15.63 26.95
C GLU A 268 -7.75 16.36 27.23
N GLY A 269 -7.89 16.98 28.41
CA GLY A 269 -9.08 17.73 28.82
C GLY A 269 -10.11 16.92 29.59
N GLY A 270 -9.89 15.63 29.79
CA GLY A 270 -10.71 14.72 30.56
C GLY A 270 -10.28 13.27 30.41
N GLU A 271 -10.99 12.37 31.06
CA GLU A 271 -10.84 10.91 30.92
C GLU A 271 -12.16 10.32 30.48
N LEU A 272 -12.11 9.32 29.58
CA LEU A 272 -13.29 8.59 29.13
C LEU A 272 -13.11 7.10 29.44
N PRO A 273 -14.17 6.38 29.81
CA PRO A 273 -14.14 4.93 29.87
C PRO A 273 -13.77 4.34 28.51
N PRO A 274 -12.99 3.24 28.44
CA PRO A 274 -12.57 2.66 27.14
C PRO A 274 -13.75 2.28 26.24
N GLU A 275 -14.90 1.90 26.79
CA GLU A 275 -16.13 1.61 26.05
C GLU A 275 -16.75 2.82 25.36
N ASN A 276 -16.40 4.04 25.79
CA ASN A 276 -16.82 5.30 25.20
C ASN A 276 -15.88 5.81 24.10
N VAL A 277 -14.87 5.01 23.73
CA VAL A 277 -13.87 5.35 22.71
C VAL A 277 -13.77 4.22 21.69
N THR A 278 -13.98 4.52 20.42
CA THR A 278 -13.94 3.54 19.34
C THR A 278 -13.16 4.10 18.15
N ALA A 279 -12.23 3.34 17.59
CA ALA A 279 -11.59 3.70 16.34
C ALA A 279 -12.47 3.24 15.15
N LEU A 280 -12.77 4.16 14.25
CA LEU A 280 -13.54 3.93 13.03
C LEU A 280 -12.56 3.82 11.85
N VAL A 281 -12.39 2.63 11.32
CA VAL A 281 -11.53 2.37 10.16
C VAL A 281 -12.21 2.90 8.90
N ARG A 282 -11.57 3.82 8.19
CA ARG A 282 -12.09 4.46 6.97
C ARG A 282 -11.18 4.24 5.78
N HIS A 283 -11.71 3.63 4.73
CA HIS A 283 -11.06 3.49 3.43
C HIS A 283 -12.10 3.30 2.32
N SER A 284 -11.68 3.33 1.05
CA SER A 284 -12.55 3.02 -0.08
C SER A 284 -13.14 1.62 0.06
N ASP A 285 -14.46 1.47 -0.04
CA ASP A 285 -15.22 0.24 0.27
C ASP A 285 -15.08 -0.81 -0.84
N MET A 286 -13.86 -1.30 -1.04
CA MET A 286 -13.55 -2.34 -2.03
C MET A 286 -13.84 -3.73 -1.48
N LYS A 287 -14.35 -4.61 -2.33
CA LYS A 287 -14.62 -6.01 -1.96
C LYS A 287 -13.32 -6.80 -1.83
N ARG A 288 -13.13 -7.46 -0.69
CA ARG A 288 -12.03 -8.42 -0.50
C ARG A 288 -12.18 -9.61 -1.44
N THR A 289 -11.10 -9.98 -2.17
CA THR A 289 -11.11 -11.05 -3.17
C THR A 289 -10.09 -12.15 -2.91
N GLY A 290 -9.01 -11.85 -2.20
CA GLY A 290 -7.95 -12.81 -1.99
C GLY A 290 -7.63 -13.08 -0.52
N PHE A 291 -7.34 -14.33 -0.21
CA PHE A 291 -7.00 -14.79 1.14
C PHE A 291 -5.85 -15.79 1.04
N ILE A 292 -4.86 -15.67 1.94
CA ILE A 292 -3.78 -16.65 2.08
C ILE A 292 -3.69 -17.05 3.55
N GLN A 293 -3.49 -18.33 3.78
CA GLN A 293 -3.19 -18.92 5.08
C GLN A 293 -2.01 -19.87 4.93
N THR A 294 -1.08 -19.81 5.88
CA THR A 294 0.08 -20.69 5.93
C THR A 294 0.23 -21.36 7.29
N SER A 295 1.09 -22.36 7.38
CA SER A 295 1.46 -22.99 8.65
C SER A 295 2.38 -22.13 9.54
N ASN A 296 2.80 -20.96 9.09
CA ASN A 296 3.73 -20.09 9.81
C ASN A 296 3.02 -18.79 10.27
N GLU A 297 2.80 -18.65 11.57
CA GLU A 297 2.07 -17.52 12.16
C GLU A 297 2.72 -16.16 11.88
N ARG A 298 4.04 -16.11 11.71
CA ARG A 298 4.74 -14.86 11.37
C ARG A 298 4.46 -14.44 9.93
N VAL A 299 4.41 -15.42 9.00
CA VAL A 299 4.00 -15.16 7.61
C VAL A 299 2.53 -14.76 7.57
N ASN A 300 1.66 -15.39 8.37
CA ASN A 300 0.25 -14.99 8.48
C ASN A 300 0.11 -13.56 9.04
N ARG A 301 0.97 -13.17 9.99
CA ARG A 301 1.02 -11.79 10.48
C ARG A 301 1.49 -10.81 9.40
N LEU A 302 2.53 -11.16 8.62
CA LEU A 302 2.98 -10.37 7.47
C LEU A 302 1.84 -10.17 6.46
N ILE A 303 1.14 -11.24 6.12
CA ILE A 303 -0.04 -11.20 5.23
C ILE A 303 -1.09 -10.21 5.77
N SER A 304 -1.39 -10.28 7.06
CA SER A 304 -2.28 -9.32 7.74
C SER A 304 -1.78 -7.89 7.63
N ASN A 305 -0.49 -7.64 7.91
CA ASN A 305 0.12 -6.31 7.82
C ASN A 305 0.03 -5.72 6.39
N ILE A 306 0.23 -6.55 5.36
CA ILE A 306 0.12 -6.11 3.95
C ILE A 306 -1.31 -5.72 3.61
N VAL A 307 -2.29 -6.50 4.08
CA VAL A 307 -3.71 -6.20 3.87
C VAL A 307 -4.12 -4.91 4.57
N TRP A 308 -3.66 -4.70 5.80
CA TRP A 308 -3.90 -3.47 6.52
C TRP A 308 -3.24 -2.27 5.84
N GLY A 309 -1.97 -2.39 5.42
CA GLY A 309 -1.30 -1.33 4.68
C GLY A 309 -2.03 -0.93 3.40
N GLN A 310 -2.62 -1.89 2.67
CA GLN A 310 -3.47 -1.58 1.50
C GLN A 310 -4.75 -0.84 1.89
N ARG A 311 -5.50 -1.32 2.90
CA ARG A 311 -6.74 -0.69 3.39
C ARG A 311 -6.48 0.76 3.77
N ASP A 312 -5.46 0.98 4.56
CA ASP A 312 -5.18 2.26 5.18
C ASP A 312 -4.67 3.33 4.19
N ASN A 313 -4.14 2.89 3.06
CA ASN A 313 -3.60 3.78 2.02
C ASN A 313 -4.50 3.88 0.77
N PHE A 314 -5.57 3.10 0.67
CA PHE A 314 -6.53 3.22 -0.44
C PHE A 314 -7.74 4.05 0.00
N VAL A 315 -7.51 5.36 0.19
CA VAL A 315 -8.50 6.36 0.62
C VAL A 315 -8.76 7.32 -0.54
N ASP A 316 -9.69 6.93 -1.41
CA ASP A 316 -10.08 7.60 -2.66
C ASP A 316 -8.99 7.62 -3.75
N ILE A 317 -7.71 7.72 -3.37
CA ILE A 317 -6.52 7.51 -4.20
C ILE A 317 -5.56 6.55 -3.47
N PRO A 318 -4.58 5.94 -4.17
CA PRO A 318 -3.55 5.13 -3.50
C PRO A 318 -2.50 6.04 -2.85
N THR A 319 -2.77 6.51 -1.64
CA THR A 319 -1.85 7.35 -0.87
C THR A 319 -0.63 6.56 -0.42
N ASP A 320 0.53 7.21 -0.31
CA ASP A 320 1.77 6.60 0.19
C ASP A 320 1.69 6.28 1.69
N CYS A 321 1.06 7.13 2.46
CA CYS A 321 0.96 7.04 3.92
C CYS A 321 -0.34 7.68 4.42
N PRO A 322 -0.89 7.29 5.62
CA PRO A 322 -2.11 7.89 6.14
C PRO A 322 -1.89 8.92 7.26
N GLN A 323 -0.67 9.04 7.84
CA GLN A 323 -0.49 9.74 9.12
C GLN A 323 0.13 11.13 9.02
N ARG A 324 1.08 11.35 8.09
CA ARG A 324 1.85 12.60 8.01
C ARG A 324 1.28 13.58 6.99
N SER A 325 1.88 14.79 6.91
CA SER A 325 1.48 15.83 5.97
C SER A 325 1.95 15.57 4.52
N GLU A 326 1.85 14.34 4.05
CA GLU A 326 2.11 13.90 2.68
C GLU A 326 0.84 13.33 2.07
N ARG A 327 0.53 12.05 2.26
CA ARG A 327 -0.69 11.36 1.82
C ARG A 327 -0.99 11.61 0.36
N LEU A 328 0.01 11.35 -0.49
CA LEU A 328 -0.02 11.62 -1.93
C LEU A 328 -0.10 10.31 -2.73
N GLY A 329 -0.68 10.39 -3.93
CA GLY A 329 -0.75 9.25 -4.85
C GLY A 329 0.57 9.02 -5.58
N TRP A 330 1.61 8.58 -4.86
CA TRP A 330 2.90 8.25 -5.45
C TRP A 330 2.80 7.09 -6.42
N THR A 331 3.20 7.34 -7.65
CA THR A 331 2.98 6.40 -8.75
C THR A 331 3.93 5.20 -8.70
N GLY A 332 5.11 5.36 -8.08
CA GLY A 332 6.06 4.26 -7.85
C GLY A 332 5.52 3.20 -6.91
N ASP A 333 4.91 3.63 -5.82
CA ASP A 333 4.33 2.78 -4.78
C ASP A 333 3.23 1.89 -5.35
N ILE A 334 2.27 2.47 -6.04
CA ILE A 334 1.19 1.69 -6.66
C ILE A 334 1.69 0.83 -7.81
N ASN A 335 2.72 1.26 -8.55
CA ASN A 335 3.31 0.41 -9.59
C ASN A 335 3.98 -0.83 -8.99
N ALA A 336 4.67 -0.71 -7.84
CA ALA A 336 5.22 -1.86 -7.12
C ALA A 336 4.13 -2.80 -6.60
N PHE A 337 3.03 -2.27 -6.12
CA PHE A 337 2.02 -3.01 -5.36
C PHE A 337 0.77 -3.42 -6.17
N CYS A 338 0.56 -2.90 -7.36
CA CYS A 338 -0.68 -3.01 -8.13
C CYS A 338 -1.19 -4.46 -8.28
N THR A 339 -0.32 -5.43 -8.58
CA THR A 339 -0.72 -6.83 -8.71
C THR A 339 -1.17 -7.41 -7.37
N THR A 340 -0.46 -7.11 -6.28
CA THR A 340 -0.86 -7.46 -4.92
C THR A 340 -2.24 -6.88 -4.59
N ALA A 341 -2.44 -5.59 -4.90
CA ALA A 341 -3.72 -4.92 -4.67
C ALA A 341 -4.87 -5.62 -5.38
N ALA A 342 -4.66 -6.03 -6.65
CA ALA A 342 -5.68 -6.69 -7.47
C ALA A 342 -5.97 -8.14 -7.07
N TYR A 343 -5.03 -8.84 -6.42
CA TYR A 343 -5.31 -10.12 -5.77
C TYR A 343 -6.07 -9.94 -4.47
N ASN A 344 -5.68 -8.98 -3.64
CA ASN A 344 -6.28 -8.78 -2.33
C ASN A 344 -7.72 -8.28 -2.38
N TYR A 345 -8.01 -7.34 -3.28
CA TYR A 345 -9.29 -6.65 -3.42
C TYR A 345 -9.71 -6.48 -4.87
N ASP A 346 -11.00 -6.33 -5.12
CA ASP A 346 -11.49 -5.85 -6.41
C ASP A 346 -11.24 -4.35 -6.53
N VAL A 347 -10.12 -3.99 -7.12
CA VAL A 347 -9.68 -2.59 -7.27
C VAL A 347 -10.07 -1.97 -8.63
N ARG A 348 -10.95 -2.63 -9.42
CA ARG A 348 -11.25 -2.18 -10.79
C ARG A 348 -11.74 -0.74 -10.87
N ARG A 349 -12.74 -0.36 -10.07
CA ARG A 349 -13.33 0.97 -10.08
C ARG A 349 -12.38 2.00 -9.49
N PHE A 350 -11.74 1.67 -8.37
CA PHE A 350 -10.73 2.49 -7.73
C PHE A 350 -9.58 2.85 -8.70
N MET A 351 -9.02 1.85 -9.38
CA MET A 351 -7.93 2.05 -10.32
C MET A 351 -8.38 2.73 -11.63
N LYS A 352 -9.61 2.51 -12.11
CA LYS A 352 -10.14 3.26 -13.26
C LYS A 352 -10.22 4.75 -12.98
N LYS A 353 -10.68 5.13 -11.78
CA LYS A 353 -10.73 6.53 -11.34
C LYS A 353 -9.33 7.13 -11.29
N TRP A 354 -8.38 6.47 -10.61
CA TRP A 354 -7.02 6.98 -10.48
C TRP A 354 -6.27 7.06 -11.83
N LEU A 355 -6.46 6.08 -12.73
CA LEU A 355 -5.89 6.13 -14.08
C LEU A 355 -6.52 7.25 -14.94
N ALA A 356 -7.77 7.64 -14.69
CA ALA A 356 -8.35 8.82 -15.33
C ALA A 356 -7.63 10.11 -14.85
N ASP A 357 -7.34 10.24 -13.57
CA ASP A 357 -6.50 11.33 -13.06
C ASP A 357 -5.09 11.30 -13.65
N CYS A 358 -4.47 10.11 -13.82
CA CYS A 358 -3.18 9.98 -14.51
C CYS A 358 -3.20 10.55 -15.93
N ARG A 359 -4.25 10.24 -16.71
CA ARG A 359 -4.41 10.79 -18.06
C ARG A 359 -4.62 12.30 -18.05
N ASN A 360 -5.43 12.77 -17.09
CA ASN A 360 -5.72 14.20 -16.94
C ASN A 360 -4.46 15.01 -16.55
N ASP A 361 -3.58 14.44 -15.75
CA ASP A 361 -2.39 15.11 -15.24
C ASP A 361 -1.14 14.91 -16.10
N GLN A 362 -1.21 14.01 -17.11
CA GLN A 362 -0.11 13.86 -18.06
C GLN A 362 0.13 15.18 -18.80
N ALA A 363 1.38 15.66 -18.83
CA ALA A 363 1.74 16.88 -19.55
C ALA A 363 1.52 16.73 -21.07
N GLU A 364 1.27 17.83 -21.76
CA GLU A 364 1.16 17.87 -23.23
C GLU A 364 2.41 17.32 -23.91
N THR A 365 3.57 17.52 -23.30
CA THR A 365 4.86 16.98 -23.76
C THR A 365 4.93 15.45 -23.67
N GLY A 366 4.00 14.79 -23.00
CA GLY A 366 3.96 13.36 -22.75
C GLY A 366 4.59 12.93 -21.43
N LYS A 367 5.22 13.84 -20.69
CA LYS A 367 5.76 13.53 -19.35
C LYS A 367 4.65 13.08 -18.41
N MET A 368 4.93 12.11 -17.56
CA MET A 368 3.99 11.55 -16.59
C MET A 368 4.41 11.96 -15.18
N PRO A 369 3.52 12.58 -14.38
CA PRO A 369 3.84 12.96 -13.00
C PRO A 369 4.15 11.74 -12.13
N VAL A 370 5.00 11.95 -11.13
CA VAL A 370 5.35 10.94 -10.13
C VAL A 370 4.35 10.89 -8.97
N VAL A 371 3.47 11.88 -8.87
CA VAL A 371 2.36 12.00 -7.91
C VAL A 371 1.07 12.30 -8.68
N VAL A 372 -0.01 11.59 -8.39
CA VAL A 372 -1.34 11.80 -9.03
C VAL A 372 -2.44 11.72 -7.98
N PRO A 373 -3.29 12.78 -7.83
CA PRO A 373 -3.29 14.07 -8.53
C PRO A 373 -1.98 14.85 -8.37
N PHE A 374 -1.59 15.60 -9.43
CA PHE A 374 -0.33 16.34 -9.46
C PHE A 374 -0.43 17.65 -8.71
N VAL A 375 0.13 17.69 -7.51
CA VAL A 375 0.05 18.85 -6.60
C VAL A 375 1.41 19.40 -6.16
N ILE A 376 2.52 18.80 -6.61
CA ILE A 376 3.87 19.19 -6.24
C ILE A 376 4.51 20.16 -7.26
N GLU A 377 3.72 20.92 -7.99
CA GLU A 377 4.16 21.84 -9.03
C GLU A 377 5.19 22.88 -8.54
N GLU A 378 5.10 23.31 -7.29
CA GLU A 378 6.03 24.30 -6.73
C GLU A 378 7.47 23.80 -6.56
N ILE A 379 7.64 22.49 -6.35
CA ILE A 379 8.95 21.85 -6.21
C ILE A 379 9.44 21.21 -7.51
N ASP A 380 8.55 21.04 -8.49
CA ASP A 380 8.87 20.43 -9.79
C ASP A 380 8.24 21.21 -10.97
N LYS A 381 8.44 22.53 -11.01
CA LYS A 381 7.89 23.42 -12.05
C LYS A 381 8.16 22.96 -13.46
N ASP A 382 9.35 22.45 -13.69
CA ASP A 382 9.78 21.96 -15.00
C ASP A 382 9.44 20.49 -15.24
N MET A 383 8.70 19.88 -14.31
CA MET A 383 8.39 18.45 -14.29
C MET A 383 9.65 17.58 -14.47
N THR A 384 10.75 17.97 -13.83
CA THR A 384 12.03 17.26 -13.93
C THR A 384 12.00 15.92 -13.22
N LEU A 385 11.21 15.82 -12.14
CA LEU A 385 10.94 14.57 -11.41
C LEU A 385 10.00 13.63 -12.19
N ASN A 386 9.34 14.11 -13.23
CA ASN A 386 8.32 13.39 -13.99
C ASN A 386 8.88 12.54 -15.13
N THR A 387 10.04 11.95 -14.97
CA THR A 387 10.64 11.04 -15.96
C THR A 387 11.27 9.80 -15.31
N SER A 388 11.18 9.67 -13.99
CA SER A 388 11.82 8.58 -13.26
C SER A 388 11.19 7.23 -13.57
N GLY A 389 12.05 6.26 -13.83
CA GLY A 389 11.64 4.86 -13.97
C GLY A 389 10.92 4.36 -12.71
N MET A 390 10.04 3.38 -12.85
CA MET A 390 9.09 2.86 -11.87
C MET A 390 7.92 3.82 -11.57
N TRP A 391 8.17 5.11 -11.32
CA TRP A 391 7.13 6.12 -11.07
C TRP A 391 6.36 6.45 -12.35
N SER A 392 7.02 7.05 -13.31
CA SER A 392 6.38 7.49 -14.56
C SER A 392 5.94 6.34 -15.47
N ASP A 393 6.59 5.20 -15.37
CA ASP A 393 6.24 3.98 -16.14
C ASP A 393 4.88 3.39 -15.74
N CYS A 394 4.30 3.84 -14.62
CA CYS A 394 3.00 3.38 -14.11
C CYS A 394 1.89 3.47 -15.16
N ILE A 395 1.92 4.49 -16.02
CA ILE A 395 0.90 4.68 -17.08
C ILE A 395 0.88 3.52 -18.10
N VAL A 396 1.99 2.80 -18.25
CA VAL A 396 2.12 1.63 -19.13
C VAL A 396 1.90 0.33 -18.36
N THR A 397 2.59 0.19 -17.21
CA THR A 397 2.69 -1.09 -16.51
C THR A 397 1.47 -1.41 -15.65
N VAL A 398 0.87 -0.40 -14.98
CA VAL A 398 -0.31 -0.59 -14.13
C VAL A 398 -1.53 -1.04 -14.93
N PRO A 399 -1.93 -0.38 -16.04
CA PRO A 399 -3.04 -0.85 -16.85
C PRO A 399 -2.84 -2.27 -17.39
N TYR A 400 -1.62 -2.65 -17.76
CA TYR A 400 -1.32 -4.00 -18.23
C TYR A 400 -1.46 -5.05 -17.12
N LYS A 401 -0.97 -4.77 -15.91
CA LYS A 401 -1.14 -5.64 -14.73
C LYS A 401 -2.62 -5.87 -14.43
N LEU A 402 -3.43 -4.80 -14.44
CA LEU A 402 -4.88 -4.87 -14.23
C LEU A 402 -5.59 -5.66 -15.34
N TYR A 403 -5.22 -5.44 -16.61
CA TYR A 403 -5.72 -6.24 -17.72
C TYR A 403 -5.40 -7.73 -17.54
N LYS A 404 -4.19 -8.08 -17.14
CA LYS A 404 -3.79 -9.47 -16.88
C LYS A 404 -4.68 -10.13 -15.82
N ILE A 405 -5.00 -9.40 -14.77
CA ILE A 405 -5.82 -9.93 -13.65
C ILE A 405 -7.31 -9.96 -14.00
N TYR A 406 -7.83 -8.90 -14.61
CA TYR A 406 -9.28 -8.75 -14.82
C TYR A 406 -9.77 -9.10 -16.23
N GLY A 407 -8.89 -9.20 -17.23
CA GLY A 407 -9.27 -9.43 -18.62
C GLY A 407 -9.99 -8.26 -19.30
N ASP A 408 -10.15 -7.13 -18.61
CA ASP A 408 -10.86 -5.95 -19.10
C ASP A 408 -9.94 -5.11 -19.98
N LYS A 409 -10.15 -5.20 -21.31
CA LYS A 409 -9.37 -4.44 -22.32
C LYS A 409 -9.52 -2.92 -22.16
N SER A 410 -10.55 -2.41 -21.46
CA SER A 410 -10.69 -0.97 -21.25
C SER A 410 -9.53 -0.37 -20.45
N PHE A 411 -8.87 -1.15 -19.58
CA PHE A 411 -7.63 -0.71 -18.94
C PHE A 411 -6.52 -0.39 -19.95
N LEU A 412 -6.50 -1.07 -21.10
CA LEU A 412 -5.54 -0.83 -22.16
C LEU A 412 -6.00 0.30 -23.07
N SER A 413 -7.21 0.19 -23.63
CA SER A 413 -7.71 1.12 -24.65
C SER A 413 -7.85 2.55 -24.12
N ASP A 414 -8.38 2.72 -22.89
CA ASP A 414 -8.58 4.06 -22.31
C ASP A 414 -7.25 4.78 -22.05
N ASN A 415 -6.17 4.05 -21.80
CA ASN A 415 -4.86 4.60 -21.46
C ASN A 415 -3.85 4.57 -22.62
N TYR A 416 -4.20 3.96 -23.75
CA TYR A 416 -3.28 3.67 -24.85
C TYR A 416 -2.59 4.91 -25.43
N SER A 417 -3.36 5.97 -25.67
CA SER A 417 -2.81 7.24 -26.16
C SER A 417 -1.79 7.84 -25.19
N ALA A 418 -2.09 7.80 -23.89
CA ALA A 418 -1.19 8.31 -22.85
C ALA A 418 0.10 7.48 -22.75
N MET A 419 0.00 6.15 -22.85
CA MET A 419 1.17 5.25 -22.89
C MET A 419 2.11 5.59 -24.05
N LYS A 420 1.56 5.74 -25.24
CA LYS A 420 2.34 6.10 -26.45
C LYS A 420 3.03 7.44 -26.30
N LYS A 421 2.29 8.47 -25.85
CA LYS A 421 2.86 9.81 -25.60
C LYS A 421 4.02 9.76 -24.62
N PHE A 422 3.88 9.01 -23.52
CA PHE A 422 4.91 8.88 -22.50
C PHE A 422 6.20 8.26 -23.07
N LEU A 423 6.12 7.11 -23.73
CA LEU A 423 7.30 6.43 -24.26
C LEU A 423 7.98 7.22 -25.38
N VAL A 424 7.21 7.83 -26.27
CA VAL A 424 7.77 8.70 -27.32
C VAL A 424 8.46 9.94 -26.73
N ALA A 425 7.90 10.51 -25.64
CA ALA A 425 8.54 11.63 -24.96
C ALA A 425 9.86 11.22 -24.29
N ARG A 426 9.89 10.02 -23.70
CA ARG A 426 11.09 9.51 -23.04
C ARG A 426 12.21 9.22 -24.06
N GLU A 427 11.90 8.62 -25.19
CA GLU A 427 12.84 8.35 -26.28
C GLU A 427 13.53 9.63 -26.82
N LYS A 428 12.80 10.75 -26.91
CA LYS A 428 13.37 12.04 -27.36
C LYS A 428 14.47 12.60 -26.46
N ASN A 429 14.52 12.16 -25.21
CA ASN A 429 15.48 12.61 -24.21
C ASN A 429 16.66 11.62 -24.04
N MET A 430 16.70 10.52 -24.84
CA MET A 430 17.77 9.53 -24.78
C MET A 430 18.96 9.93 -25.64
N GLU A 431 20.15 9.54 -25.20
CA GLU A 431 21.42 9.72 -25.91
C GLU A 431 21.97 8.34 -26.27
N GLY A 432 22.28 8.10 -27.55
CA GLY A 432 22.76 6.79 -28.00
C GLY A 432 21.81 5.61 -27.76
N GLY A 433 20.50 5.88 -27.54
CA GLY A 433 19.49 4.87 -27.19
C GLY A 433 19.44 4.55 -25.68
N LEU A 434 20.03 5.41 -24.83
CA LEU A 434 20.07 5.26 -23.39
C LEU A 434 19.61 6.52 -22.66
N ILE A 435 18.96 6.34 -21.51
CA ILE A 435 18.72 7.40 -20.55
C ILE A 435 20.05 7.63 -19.81
N ALA A 436 20.66 8.82 -20.04
CA ALA A 436 21.98 9.15 -19.51
C ALA A 436 21.98 10.42 -18.65
N LYS A 437 20.84 11.10 -18.53
CA LYS A 437 20.70 12.36 -17.80
C LYS A 437 19.29 12.56 -17.26
N GLY A 438 19.15 13.50 -16.35
CA GLY A 438 17.89 13.81 -15.67
C GLY A 438 17.85 13.24 -14.26
N PHE A 439 16.74 13.51 -13.58
CA PHE A 439 16.49 12.98 -12.25
C PHE A 439 15.91 11.55 -12.34
N GLU A 440 16.46 10.63 -11.55
CA GLU A 440 15.97 9.27 -11.39
C GLU A 440 16.05 8.87 -9.92
N TYR A 441 15.01 8.21 -9.39
CA TYR A 441 14.96 7.75 -8.00
C TYR A 441 15.87 6.53 -7.73
N GLY A 442 16.29 5.80 -8.77
CA GLY A 442 17.06 4.57 -8.59
C GLY A 442 16.28 3.49 -7.82
N ASP A 443 16.97 2.75 -6.95
CA ASP A 443 16.33 1.78 -6.04
C ASP A 443 16.03 2.43 -4.69
N TRP A 444 15.00 3.26 -4.66
CA TRP A 444 14.60 4.11 -3.54
C TRP A 444 14.52 3.34 -2.22
N LEU A 445 15.15 3.88 -1.16
CA LEU A 445 15.24 3.31 0.19
C LEU A 445 15.90 1.92 0.28
N SER A 446 16.74 1.58 -0.69
CA SER A 446 17.60 0.39 -0.64
C SER A 446 18.60 0.47 0.53
N MET A 447 18.89 -0.69 1.14
CA MET A 447 19.81 -0.83 2.27
C MET A 447 21.16 -1.47 1.85
N ASP A 448 21.49 -1.44 0.56
CA ASP A 448 22.70 -2.00 -0.01
C ASP A 448 23.90 -1.04 -0.03
N CYS A 449 23.71 0.20 0.42
CA CYS A 449 24.79 1.16 0.64
C CYS A 449 25.49 0.92 1.98
N ASP A 450 26.82 1.07 2.02
CA ASP A 450 27.53 1.20 3.29
C ASP A 450 26.99 2.43 4.05
N ALA A 451 26.32 2.20 5.16
CA ALA A 451 25.68 3.22 5.98
C ALA A 451 26.65 4.32 6.46
N PHE A 452 27.95 4.05 6.39
CA PHE A 452 29.02 5.01 6.75
C PHE A 452 29.44 5.92 5.60
N VAL A 453 29.14 5.61 4.34
CA VAL A 453 29.67 6.31 3.16
C VAL A 453 28.62 7.13 2.42
N SER A 454 27.36 6.74 2.45
CA SER A 454 26.27 7.53 1.86
C SER A 454 24.94 7.34 2.61
N ARG A 455 24.39 8.44 3.07
CA ARG A 455 22.95 8.53 3.43
C ARG A 455 22.08 8.59 2.15
N SER A 456 22.48 7.87 1.11
CA SER A 456 21.77 7.92 -0.16
C SER A 456 20.50 7.09 -0.08
N GLU A 457 19.38 7.76 -0.10
CA GLU A 457 18.04 7.13 -0.24
C GLU A 457 17.87 6.44 -1.61
N PHE A 458 18.76 6.69 -2.57
CA PHE A 458 18.72 6.17 -3.94
C PHE A 458 19.36 4.78 -4.11
N GLY A 459 19.93 4.20 -3.04
CA GLY A 459 20.63 2.91 -3.10
C GLY A 459 22.01 2.98 -3.78
N ALA A 460 22.72 1.82 -3.79
CA ALA A 460 24.03 1.68 -4.44
C ALA A 460 23.91 1.34 -5.94
N THR A 461 22.75 0.92 -6.41
CA THR A 461 22.55 0.58 -7.82
C THR A 461 22.55 1.86 -8.66
N ASP A 462 23.32 1.85 -9.77
CA ASP A 462 23.35 2.99 -10.69
C ASP A 462 21.92 3.33 -11.15
N LYS A 463 21.50 4.58 -10.91
CA LYS A 463 20.14 5.03 -11.15
C LYS A 463 19.75 5.03 -12.63
N TYR A 464 20.72 5.24 -13.53
CA TYR A 464 20.47 5.20 -14.97
C TYR A 464 20.38 3.77 -15.48
N LEU A 465 21.13 2.82 -14.89
CA LEU A 465 20.93 1.39 -15.15
C LEU A 465 19.49 0.99 -14.79
N VAL A 466 19.03 1.35 -13.60
CA VAL A 466 17.65 1.10 -13.15
C VAL A 466 16.64 1.68 -14.14
N ALA A 467 16.79 2.96 -14.49
CA ALA A 467 15.90 3.66 -15.42
C ALA A 467 15.86 3.00 -16.81
N ASN A 468 17.02 2.61 -17.35
CA ASN A 468 17.11 1.94 -18.64
C ASN A 468 16.49 0.55 -18.62
N PHE A 469 16.67 -0.23 -17.55
CA PHE A 469 16.04 -1.55 -17.43
C PHE A 469 14.52 -1.46 -17.35
N LEU A 470 14.00 -0.49 -16.60
CA LEU A 470 12.57 -0.23 -16.51
C LEU A 470 12.00 0.28 -17.84
N HIS A 471 12.75 1.11 -18.57
CA HIS A 471 12.33 1.57 -19.89
C HIS A 471 12.24 0.42 -20.90
N VAL A 472 13.20 -0.49 -20.92
CA VAL A 472 13.13 -1.73 -21.72
C VAL A 472 11.88 -2.54 -21.34
N HIS A 473 11.57 -2.67 -20.05
CA HIS A 473 10.37 -3.36 -19.57
C HIS A 473 9.09 -2.67 -20.03
N ALA A 474 9.03 -1.34 -19.96
CA ALA A 474 7.88 -0.55 -20.40
C ALA A 474 7.64 -0.71 -21.91
N LEU A 475 8.71 -0.67 -22.74
CA LEU A 475 8.62 -0.93 -24.17
C LEU A 475 8.11 -2.35 -24.47
N ALA A 476 8.69 -3.37 -23.83
CA ALA A 476 8.25 -4.76 -23.96
C ALA A 476 6.78 -4.95 -23.54
N THR A 477 6.32 -4.18 -22.56
CA THR A 477 4.93 -4.19 -22.10
C THR A 477 4.02 -3.54 -23.13
N LEU A 478 4.41 -2.40 -23.71
CA LEU A 478 3.61 -1.73 -24.73
C LEU A 478 3.47 -2.56 -26.01
N VAL A 479 4.49 -3.33 -26.41
CA VAL A 479 4.38 -4.28 -27.53
C VAL A 479 3.25 -5.30 -27.26
N LYS A 480 3.19 -5.86 -26.04
CA LYS A 480 2.13 -6.80 -25.65
C LYS A 480 0.75 -6.14 -25.59
N ILE A 481 0.69 -4.86 -25.21
CA ILE A 481 -0.55 -4.07 -25.18
C ILE A 481 -1.03 -3.83 -26.62
N ALA A 482 -0.16 -3.40 -27.53
CA ALA A 482 -0.48 -3.18 -28.93
C ALA A 482 -1.02 -4.47 -29.58
N ALA A 483 -0.36 -5.61 -29.36
CA ALA A 483 -0.83 -6.91 -29.82
C ALA A 483 -2.21 -7.28 -29.23
N ALA A 484 -2.47 -7.01 -27.93
CA ALA A 484 -3.77 -7.28 -27.29
C ALA A 484 -4.90 -6.39 -27.81
N LEU A 485 -4.57 -5.18 -28.30
CA LEU A 485 -5.49 -4.23 -28.92
C LEU A 485 -5.57 -4.36 -30.44
N GLU A 486 -4.79 -5.28 -31.02
CA GLU A 486 -4.71 -5.50 -32.49
C GLU A 486 -4.17 -4.29 -33.29
N GLU A 487 -3.36 -3.44 -32.61
CA GLU A 487 -2.71 -2.24 -33.16
C GLU A 487 -1.38 -2.63 -33.87
N THR A 488 -1.47 -3.26 -35.05
CA THR A 488 -0.34 -3.92 -35.73
C THR A 488 0.81 -3.00 -36.13
N ASP A 489 0.52 -1.76 -36.56
CA ASP A 489 1.57 -0.79 -36.89
C ASP A 489 2.35 -0.33 -35.67
N ASP A 490 1.64 -0.08 -34.57
CA ASP A 490 2.23 0.28 -33.31
C ASP A 490 3.02 -0.90 -32.68
N GLU A 491 2.50 -2.13 -32.78
CA GLU A 491 3.21 -3.34 -32.34
C GLU A 491 4.58 -3.45 -33.01
N LYS A 492 4.63 -3.22 -34.34
CA LYS A 492 5.88 -3.22 -35.09
C LYS A 492 6.81 -2.08 -34.65
N LEU A 493 6.27 -0.84 -34.59
CA LEU A 493 7.03 0.33 -34.18
C LEU A 493 7.69 0.12 -32.79
N PHE A 494 6.91 -0.26 -31.78
CA PHE A 494 7.42 -0.45 -30.42
C PHE A 494 8.29 -1.69 -30.30
N SER A 495 8.09 -2.73 -31.12
CA SER A 495 9.00 -3.88 -31.19
C SER A 495 10.38 -3.47 -31.70
N ASP A 496 10.46 -2.60 -32.72
CA ASP A 496 11.72 -2.09 -33.24
C ASP A 496 12.42 -1.16 -32.21
N MET A 497 11.67 -0.30 -31.52
CA MET A 497 12.18 0.53 -30.41
C MET A 497 12.74 -0.37 -29.27
N TYR A 498 11.96 -1.36 -28.86
CA TYR A 498 12.38 -2.34 -27.83
C TYR A 498 13.70 -3.02 -28.19
N LYS A 499 13.82 -3.57 -29.41
CA LYS A 499 15.05 -4.26 -29.87
C LYS A 499 16.26 -3.34 -29.88
N LYS A 500 16.09 -2.12 -30.36
CA LYS A 500 17.14 -1.10 -30.41
C LYS A 500 17.61 -0.74 -29.00
N THR A 501 16.67 -0.41 -28.09
CA THR A 501 16.98 -0.05 -26.71
C THR A 501 17.58 -1.22 -25.94
N LEU A 502 17.03 -2.43 -26.08
CA LEU A 502 17.60 -3.62 -25.45
C LEU A 502 19.05 -3.86 -25.88
N SER A 503 19.35 -3.71 -27.18
CA SER A 503 20.72 -3.86 -27.69
C SER A 503 21.66 -2.80 -27.10
N ALA A 504 21.25 -1.53 -27.03
CA ALA A 504 22.03 -0.46 -26.42
C ALA A 504 22.29 -0.74 -24.93
N VAL A 505 21.26 -1.13 -24.19
CA VAL A 505 21.33 -1.49 -22.77
C VAL A 505 22.26 -2.69 -22.52
N GLN A 506 22.17 -3.73 -23.36
CA GLN A 506 23.05 -4.89 -23.26
C GLN A 506 24.51 -4.55 -23.55
N ASN A 507 24.76 -3.67 -24.52
CA ASN A 507 26.12 -3.23 -24.84
C ASN A 507 26.74 -2.34 -23.76
N GLU A 508 25.93 -1.47 -23.13
CA GLU A 508 26.39 -0.56 -22.08
C GLU A 508 26.65 -1.27 -20.77
N TYR A 509 25.68 -2.09 -20.31
CA TYR A 509 25.70 -2.58 -18.96
C TYR A 509 26.23 -4.01 -18.79
N PHE A 510 26.53 -4.74 -19.86
CA PHE A 510 27.11 -6.08 -19.77
C PHE A 510 28.51 -6.13 -20.38
N THR A 511 29.49 -6.56 -19.61
CA THR A 511 30.84 -6.82 -20.14
C THR A 511 30.84 -8.02 -21.09
N GLY A 512 31.84 -8.12 -21.95
CA GLY A 512 32.04 -9.28 -22.84
C GLY A 512 32.13 -10.64 -22.12
N GLY A 513 32.52 -10.64 -20.83
CA GLY A 513 32.49 -11.81 -19.96
C GLY A 513 31.19 -12.02 -19.18
N GLY A 514 30.17 -11.21 -19.41
CA GLY A 514 28.85 -11.35 -18.79
C GLY A 514 28.81 -10.90 -17.31
N ARG A 515 29.48 -9.80 -16.96
CA ARG A 515 29.29 -9.10 -15.69
C ARG A 515 28.46 -7.87 -15.90
N LEU A 516 27.61 -7.53 -14.93
CA LEU A 516 26.88 -6.27 -14.91
C LEU A 516 27.78 -5.09 -14.47
N ALA A 517 27.55 -3.92 -15.01
CA ALA A 517 28.28 -2.71 -14.67
C ALA A 517 28.02 -2.29 -13.21
N SER A 518 26.81 -2.44 -12.72
CA SER A 518 26.45 -2.25 -11.30
C SER A 518 26.31 -3.60 -10.61
N ASP A 519 27.11 -3.84 -9.57
CA ASP A 519 27.26 -5.16 -8.93
C ASP A 519 26.39 -5.29 -7.66
N THR A 520 25.07 -5.08 -7.79
CA THR A 520 24.12 -5.06 -6.68
C THR A 520 23.05 -6.16 -6.82
N VAL A 521 22.34 -6.46 -5.73
CA VAL A 521 21.20 -7.39 -5.74
C VAL A 521 20.13 -6.89 -6.72
N THR A 522 19.79 -5.62 -6.66
CA THR A 522 18.75 -4.99 -7.50
C THR A 522 19.09 -5.09 -8.98
N SER A 523 20.31 -4.74 -9.40
CA SER A 523 20.68 -4.77 -10.82
C SER A 523 20.53 -6.18 -11.40
N HIS A 524 20.94 -7.22 -10.67
CA HIS A 524 20.83 -8.62 -11.09
C HIS A 524 19.38 -9.11 -11.12
N ALA A 525 18.58 -8.74 -10.10
CA ALA A 525 17.16 -9.09 -10.02
C ALA A 525 16.36 -8.50 -11.20
N LEU A 526 16.53 -7.20 -11.47
CA LEU A 526 15.87 -6.53 -12.59
C LEU A 526 16.29 -7.11 -13.94
N ALA A 527 17.59 -7.32 -14.15
CA ALA A 527 18.12 -7.88 -15.40
C ALA A 527 17.50 -9.25 -15.72
N LEU A 528 17.38 -10.12 -14.73
CA LEU A 528 16.80 -11.46 -14.86
C LEU A 528 15.29 -11.42 -15.06
N TYR A 529 14.57 -10.67 -14.22
CA TYR A 529 13.11 -10.63 -14.24
C TYR A 529 12.58 -10.02 -15.53
N PHE A 530 13.21 -8.94 -16.03
CA PHE A 530 12.80 -8.25 -17.26
C PHE A 530 13.37 -8.91 -18.55
N ASN A 531 14.06 -10.03 -18.43
CA ASN A 531 14.70 -10.72 -19.56
C ASN A 531 15.70 -9.84 -20.35
N ILE A 532 16.44 -8.99 -19.66
CA ILE A 532 17.45 -8.11 -20.27
C ILE A 532 18.79 -8.83 -20.48
N VAL A 533 19.05 -9.84 -19.64
CA VAL A 533 20.29 -10.61 -19.69
C VAL A 533 20.42 -11.32 -21.04
N PRO A 534 21.56 -11.18 -21.79
CA PRO A 534 21.81 -12.01 -22.97
C PRO A 534 21.77 -13.51 -22.59
N ASP A 535 21.06 -14.35 -23.36
CA ASP A 535 20.77 -15.75 -23.01
C ASP A 535 21.99 -16.55 -22.59
N ARG A 536 23.12 -16.34 -23.28
CA ARG A 536 24.41 -16.99 -22.97
C ARG A 536 24.93 -16.70 -21.57
N PHE A 537 24.50 -15.63 -20.93
CA PHE A 537 24.94 -15.22 -19.60
C PHE A 537 23.91 -15.47 -18.48
N ARG A 538 22.69 -15.91 -18.83
CA ARG A 538 21.57 -16.01 -17.89
C ARG A 538 21.92 -16.83 -16.64
N ARG A 539 22.50 -18.03 -16.82
CA ARG A 539 22.93 -18.88 -15.69
C ARG A 539 23.98 -18.20 -14.83
N LYS A 540 24.92 -17.48 -15.43
CA LYS A 540 25.99 -16.78 -14.73
C LYS A 540 25.45 -15.62 -13.88
N ILE A 541 24.52 -14.83 -14.44
CA ILE A 541 23.89 -13.71 -13.74
C ILE A 541 22.98 -14.23 -12.62
N ALA A 542 22.28 -15.32 -12.83
CA ALA A 542 21.44 -15.95 -11.79
C ALA A 542 22.29 -16.47 -10.62
N ALA A 543 23.42 -17.16 -10.91
CA ALA A 543 24.35 -17.55 -9.87
C ALA A 543 24.92 -16.35 -9.11
N ALA A 544 25.27 -15.29 -9.84
CA ALA A 544 25.77 -14.05 -9.24
C ALA A 544 24.72 -13.36 -8.34
N LEU A 545 23.43 -13.36 -8.70
CA LEU A 545 22.35 -12.90 -7.83
C LEU A 545 22.29 -13.73 -6.55
N ASN A 546 22.29 -15.05 -6.68
CA ASN A 546 22.23 -15.97 -5.55
C ASN A 546 23.40 -15.74 -4.57
N ASP A 547 24.64 -15.64 -5.09
CA ASP A 547 25.83 -15.40 -4.26
C ASP A 547 25.74 -14.08 -3.49
N ARG A 548 25.18 -13.02 -4.10
CA ARG A 548 24.99 -11.74 -3.41
C ARG A 548 23.96 -11.83 -2.30
N VAL A 549 22.84 -12.51 -2.57
CA VAL A 549 21.80 -12.73 -1.55
C VAL A 549 22.38 -13.53 -0.37
N ILE A 550 23.18 -14.57 -0.64
CA ILE A 550 23.87 -15.32 0.41
C ILE A 550 24.85 -14.42 1.17
N LYS A 551 25.64 -13.59 0.48
CA LYS A 551 26.59 -12.65 1.09
C LYS A 551 25.89 -11.64 2.02
N HIS A 552 24.65 -11.27 1.71
CA HIS A 552 23.79 -10.45 2.57
C HIS A 552 23.00 -11.26 3.60
N ASN A 553 23.37 -12.54 3.86
CA ASN A 553 22.71 -13.42 4.81
C ASN A 553 21.20 -13.55 4.57
N TYR A 554 20.78 -13.63 3.30
CA TYR A 554 19.37 -13.73 2.87
C TYR A 554 18.48 -12.55 3.33
N ARG A 555 19.06 -11.39 3.61
CA ARG A 555 18.35 -10.17 4.00
C ARG A 555 17.81 -9.42 2.77
N VAL A 556 16.75 -8.66 2.95
CA VAL A 556 16.16 -7.83 1.88
C VAL A 556 16.85 -6.47 1.86
N VAL A 557 17.95 -6.38 1.11
CA VAL A 557 18.70 -5.12 0.99
C VAL A 557 18.22 -4.21 -0.14
N THR A 558 17.24 -4.66 -0.93
CA THR A 558 16.65 -3.92 -2.04
C THR A 558 15.68 -2.85 -1.56
N GLY A 559 15.49 -1.82 -2.38
CA GLY A 559 14.50 -0.75 -2.19
C GLY A 559 13.18 -1.02 -2.91
N PHE A 560 12.41 0.04 -3.18
CA PHE A 560 11.08 -0.03 -3.81
C PHE A 560 11.09 -0.67 -5.20
N VAL A 561 12.19 -0.51 -5.94
CA VAL A 561 12.30 -1.01 -7.31
C VAL A 561 12.79 -2.45 -7.36
N GLY A 562 13.76 -2.83 -6.53
CA GLY A 562 14.32 -4.18 -6.55
C GLY A 562 13.44 -5.22 -5.85
N THR A 563 12.78 -4.83 -4.77
CA THR A 563 12.03 -5.75 -3.87
C THR A 563 10.91 -6.52 -4.57
N PRO A 564 10.04 -5.92 -5.42
CA PRO A 564 8.96 -6.64 -6.09
C PRO A 564 9.42 -7.79 -6.99
N PHE A 565 10.66 -7.72 -7.48
CA PHE A 565 11.18 -8.65 -8.49
C PHE A 565 12.20 -9.66 -7.95
N LEU A 566 12.77 -9.41 -6.77
CA LEU A 566 13.86 -10.22 -6.20
C LEU A 566 13.52 -11.70 -6.07
N LEU A 567 12.42 -12.04 -5.41
CA LEU A 567 12.05 -13.43 -5.16
C LEU A 567 11.68 -14.18 -6.44
N PHE A 568 11.04 -13.50 -7.39
CA PHE A 568 10.76 -14.03 -8.72
C PHE A 568 12.06 -14.28 -9.51
N ALA A 569 12.99 -13.32 -9.50
CA ALA A 569 14.26 -13.46 -10.18
C ALA A 569 15.07 -14.65 -9.67
N LEU A 570 15.03 -14.93 -8.37
CA LEU A 570 15.65 -16.12 -7.77
C LEU A 570 14.91 -17.40 -8.16
N SER A 571 13.62 -17.49 -7.85
CA SER A 571 12.85 -18.73 -8.02
C SER A 571 12.74 -19.16 -9.47
N ASP A 572 12.53 -18.22 -10.40
CA ASP A 572 12.35 -18.51 -11.83
C ASP A 572 13.68 -18.85 -12.55
N ASN A 573 14.81 -18.71 -11.86
CA ASN A 573 16.14 -19.05 -12.38
C ASN A 573 16.87 -20.14 -11.59
N GLY A 574 16.10 -21.01 -10.87
CA GLY A 574 16.63 -22.21 -10.21
C GLY A 574 17.09 -22.03 -8.78
N TYR A 575 16.82 -20.88 -8.15
CA TYR A 575 17.20 -20.58 -6.76
C TYR A 575 15.97 -20.40 -5.85
N ALA A 576 14.98 -21.29 -5.99
CA ALA A 576 13.74 -21.27 -5.22
C ALA A 576 13.97 -21.37 -3.71
N GLU A 577 14.91 -22.22 -3.28
CA GLU A 577 15.29 -22.34 -1.87
C GLU A 577 15.83 -21.03 -1.30
N THR A 578 16.65 -20.31 -2.07
CA THR A 578 17.18 -18.99 -1.68
C THR A 578 16.06 -17.98 -1.56
N ALA A 579 15.10 -17.96 -2.49
CA ALA A 579 13.92 -17.09 -2.39
C ALA A 579 13.10 -17.37 -1.13
N CYS A 580 12.88 -18.65 -0.79
CA CYS A 580 12.23 -19.05 0.45
C CYS A 580 13.00 -18.60 1.71
N LYS A 581 14.32 -18.73 1.71
CA LYS A 581 15.18 -18.26 2.83
C LYS A 581 15.08 -16.75 3.00
N VAL A 582 15.02 -15.98 1.92
CA VAL A 582 14.81 -14.52 1.99
C VAL A 582 13.45 -14.19 2.57
N LEU A 583 12.37 -14.85 2.09
CA LEU A 583 11.00 -14.64 2.58
C LEU A 583 10.88 -14.90 4.08
N LEU A 584 11.52 -15.96 4.57
CA LEU A 584 11.41 -16.43 5.96
C LEU A 584 12.49 -15.86 6.88
N ASN A 585 13.36 -14.98 6.38
CA ASN A 585 14.43 -14.38 7.15
C ASN A 585 13.89 -13.37 8.18
N SER A 586 14.33 -13.51 9.44
CA SER A 586 13.99 -12.61 10.54
C SER A 586 15.04 -11.53 10.78
N GLY A 587 16.16 -11.58 10.05
CA GLY A 587 17.24 -10.61 10.19
C GLY A 587 16.86 -9.25 9.60
N PHE A 588 17.35 -8.18 10.21
CA PHE A 588 17.29 -6.83 9.67
C PHE A 588 18.27 -6.67 8.50
N PRO A 589 17.84 -6.07 7.37
CA PRO A 589 16.48 -5.71 6.97
C PRO A 589 15.68 -6.89 6.39
N GLY A 590 14.34 -6.88 6.57
CA GLY A 590 13.46 -7.91 6.03
C GLY A 590 12.05 -7.90 6.63
N TRP A 591 11.11 -8.55 5.96
CA TRP A 591 9.68 -8.53 6.33
C TRP A 591 9.39 -9.13 7.70
N LEU A 592 10.03 -10.25 8.06
CA LEU A 592 9.75 -10.89 9.35
C LEU A 592 10.46 -10.19 10.50
N TYR A 593 11.48 -9.36 10.24
CA TYR A 593 12.02 -8.44 11.23
C TYR A 593 10.95 -7.44 11.70
N GLU A 594 10.23 -6.81 10.77
CA GLU A 594 9.13 -5.88 11.11
C GLU A 594 8.05 -6.57 11.95
N VAL A 595 7.67 -7.79 11.56
CA VAL A 595 6.69 -8.61 12.31
C VAL A 595 7.19 -8.88 13.73
N ASP A 596 8.45 -9.25 13.90
CA ASP A 596 9.02 -9.65 15.20
C ASP A 596 9.13 -8.50 16.19
N ILE A 597 9.30 -7.27 15.72
CA ILE A 597 9.30 -6.09 16.60
C ILE A 597 7.93 -5.43 16.72
N GLY A 598 6.86 -6.11 16.27
CA GLY A 598 5.48 -5.78 16.56
C GLY A 598 4.76 -4.90 15.55
N ALA A 599 5.25 -4.80 14.32
CA ALA A 599 4.56 -4.11 13.24
C ALA A 599 3.15 -4.68 13.01
N THR A 600 2.19 -3.79 12.81
CA THR A 600 0.80 -4.15 12.48
C THR A 600 0.41 -3.75 11.06
N THR A 601 1.29 -3.06 10.37
CA THR A 601 1.25 -2.62 8.97
C THR A 601 2.64 -2.81 8.38
N VAL A 602 2.81 -2.66 7.07
CA VAL A 602 4.12 -2.63 6.41
C VAL A 602 4.69 -1.21 6.50
N TRP A 603 5.99 -1.10 6.65
CA TRP A 603 6.68 0.18 6.83
C TRP A 603 7.22 0.76 5.53
N GLU A 604 7.49 2.07 5.53
CA GLU A 604 8.14 2.78 4.43
C GLU A 604 9.60 2.38 4.24
N ARG A 605 10.31 2.22 5.34
CA ARG A 605 11.74 1.89 5.38
C ARG A 605 11.96 0.64 6.20
N TRP A 606 12.88 -0.21 5.77
CA TRP A 606 13.28 -1.38 6.56
C TRP A 606 13.74 -1.02 7.98
N ASN A 607 14.28 0.20 8.16
CA ASN A 607 14.75 0.74 9.43
C ASN A 607 13.82 1.81 10.02
N THR A 608 12.51 1.74 9.77
CA THR A 608 11.50 2.63 10.39
C THR A 608 11.60 2.60 11.91
N LEU A 609 11.70 1.40 12.51
CA LEU A 609 12.18 1.23 13.87
C LEU A 609 13.54 0.53 13.80
N LEU A 610 14.49 1.00 14.60
CA LEU A 610 15.80 0.41 14.73
C LEU A 610 15.76 -0.89 15.55
N PRO A 611 16.79 -1.75 15.52
CA PRO A 611 16.78 -3.01 16.28
C PRO A 611 16.62 -2.87 17.80
N ASP A 612 16.87 -1.70 18.37
CA ASP A 612 16.63 -1.36 19.77
C ASP A 612 15.18 -0.90 20.05
N GLY A 613 14.33 -0.83 19.00
CA GLY A 613 12.95 -0.38 19.07
C GLY A 613 12.76 1.13 18.99
N THR A 614 13.84 1.91 18.88
CA THR A 614 13.74 3.37 18.74
C THR A 614 13.33 3.77 17.31
N PRO A 615 12.54 4.84 17.15
CA PRO A 615 12.22 5.38 15.83
C PRO A 615 13.49 5.88 15.10
N ASN A 616 13.53 5.64 13.79
CA ASN A 616 14.56 6.24 12.95
C ASN A 616 14.51 7.78 13.08
N PRO A 617 15.66 8.45 13.31
CA PRO A 617 15.69 9.90 13.48
C PRO A 617 15.41 10.69 12.19
N ASP A 618 15.44 10.05 11.01
CA ASP A 618 15.05 10.71 9.76
C ASP A 618 13.55 11.04 9.78
N GLY A 619 13.20 12.28 9.39
CA GLY A 619 11.82 12.76 9.40
C GLY A 619 10.89 12.05 8.41
N MET A 620 11.45 11.43 7.35
CA MET A 620 10.71 10.61 6.39
C MET A 620 10.62 9.18 6.92
N ASN A 621 9.59 8.90 7.68
CA ASN A 621 9.45 7.64 8.40
C ASN A 621 7.98 7.33 8.68
N SER A 622 7.37 6.41 7.92
CA SER A 622 5.99 5.95 8.09
C SER A 622 5.95 4.50 8.56
N CYS A 623 5.14 4.23 9.58
CA CYS A 623 4.85 2.86 10.00
C CYS A 623 3.71 2.23 9.18
N ASN A 624 3.16 2.93 8.20
CA ASN A 624 2.05 2.45 7.36
C ASN A 624 2.24 2.88 5.91
N HIS A 625 2.92 2.01 5.14
CA HIS A 625 3.33 2.27 3.75
C HIS A 625 3.34 0.94 2.98
N TYR A 626 2.60 0.83 1.89
CA TYR A 626 2.28 -0.49 1.32
C TYR A 626 3.29 -1.04 0.30
N ALA A 627 4.25 -0.24 -0.21
CA ALA A 627 5.10 -0.63 -1.34
C ALA A 627 5.86 -1.96 -1.14
N TYR A 628 6.49 -2.17 0.01
CA TYR A 628 7.17 -3.43 0.34
C TYR A 628 6.23 -4.62 0.56
N GLY A 629 4.94 -4.38 0.72
CA GLY A 629 3.90 -5.41 0.73
C GLY A 629 3.71 -6.09 -0.62
N SER A 630 4.37 -5.64 -1.67
CA SER A 630 4.41 -6.28 -3.00
C SER A 630 4.80 -7.76 -2.96
N VAL A 631 5.47 -8.22 -1.91
CA VAL A 631 5.81 -9.64 -1.68
C VAL A 631 4.58 -10.55 -1.64
N MET A 632 3.39 -10.03 -1.36
CA MET A 632 2.15 -10.82 -1.38
C MET A 632 1.85 -11.40 -2.77
N GLU A 633 2.26 -10.71 -3.86
CA GLU A 633 2.19 -11.26 -5.22
C GLU A 633 2.98 -12.56 -5.34
N PHE A 634 4.16 -12.63 -4.72
CA PHE A 634 4.96 -13.85 -4.69
C PHE A 634 4.28 -14.97 -3.90
N LEU A 635 3.60 -14.65 -2.80
CA LEU A 635 2.83 -15.63 -2.03
C LEU A 635 1.69 -16.21 -2.88
N TYR A 636 0.91 -15.40 -3.60
CA TYR A 636 -0.15 -15.88 -4.50
C TYR A 636 0.40 -16.69 -5.66
N ARG A 637 1.37 -16.12 -6.40
CA ARG A 637 1.80 -16.65 -7.70
C ARG A 637 2.84 -17.77 -7.62
N ARG A 638 3.66 -17.81 -6.54
CA ARG A 638 4.68 -18.85 -6.37
C ARG A 638 4.34 -19.75 -5.20
N ILE A 639 4.27 -19.25 -3.98
CA ILE A 639 4.05 -20.11 -2.80
C ILE A 639 2.74 -20.90 -2.94
N CYS A 640 1.63 -20.25 -3.26
CA CYS A 640 0.34 -20.92 -3.51
C CYS A 640 0.10 -21.30 -4.98
N GLY A 641 0.85 -20.71 -5.92
CA GLY A 641 0.95 -21.11 -7.30
C GLY A 641 -0.16 -20.62 -8.23
N ILE A 642 -0.98 -19.62 -7.87
CA ILE A 642 -2.08 -19.11 -8.69
C ILE A 642 -1.56 -18.08 -9.71
N GLU A 643 -1.43 -18.47 -10.98
CA GLU A 643 -0.93 -17.59 -12.04
C GLU A 643 -1.82 -17.59 -13.28
N PRO A 644 -2.28 -16.42 -13.78
CA PRO A 644 -3.06 -16.34 -15.00
C PRO A 644 -2.18 -16.66 -16.22
N MET A 645 -2.53 -17.70 -16.99
CA MET A 645 -1.92 -17.99 -18.29
C MET A 645 -2.42 -17.04 -19.37
N THR A 646 -3.70 -16.68 -19.30
CA THR A 646 -4.35 -15.69 -20.15
C THR A 646 -4.93 -14.57 -19.29
N ALA A 647 -5.22 -13.42 -19.89
CA ALA A 647 -5.84 -12.31 -19.16
C ALA A 647 -7.22 -12.72 -18.62
N GLY A 648 -7.53 -12.27 -17.37
CA GLY A 648 -8.81 -12.55 -16.72
C GLY A 648 -9.00 -14.01 -16.30
N PHE A 649 -7.93 -14.79 -16.14
CA PHE A 649 -7.99 -16.19 -15.67
C PHE A 649 -8.85 -17.12 -16.52
N GLU A 650 -8.95 -16.89 -17.83
CA GLU A 650 -9.61 -17.84 -18.74
C GLU A 650 -8.87 -19.18 -18.76
N ARG A 651 -7.54 -19.11 -18.65
CA ARG A 651 -6.68 -20.26 -18.38
C ARG A 651 -5.78 -19.91 -17.19
N VAL A 652 -5.63 -20.86 -16.25
CA VAL A 652 -4.85 -20.68 -15.04
C VAL A 652 -3.82 -21.79 -14.86
N LYS A 653 -2.60 -21.42 -14.51
CA LYS A 653 -1.58 -22.35 -14.04
C LYS A 653 -1.58 -22.35 -12.53
N ILE A 654 -1.67 -23.52 -11.95
CA ILE A 654 -1.47 -23.78 -10.53
C ILE A 654 -0.15 -24.51 -10.37
N ALA A 655 0.84 -23.81 -9.81
CA ALA A 655 2.18 -24.33 -9.65
C ALA A 655 2.76 -23.94 -8.28
N PRO A 656 2.25 -24.55 -7.19
CA PRO A 656 2.71 -24.21 -5.85
C PRO A 656 4.18 -24.55 -5.66
N LEU A 657 4.90 -23.67 -4.96
CA LEU A 657 6.30 -23.83 -4.61
C LEU A 657 6.43 -24.17 -3.12
N PRO A 658 6.66 -25.46 -2.76
CA PRO A 658 6.91 -25.84 -1.38
C PRO A 658 8.17 -25.14 -0.83
N CYS A 659 8.05 -24.60 0.36
CA CYS A 659 9.07 -23.78 0.99
C CYS A 659 9.42 -24.35 2.37
N LYS A 660 10.70 -24.63 2.62
CA LYS A 660 11.15 -25.06 3.96
C LYS A 660 10.75 -24.03 5.01
N GLY A 661 10.07 -24.48 6.08
CA GLY A 661 9.46 -23.63 7.09
C GLY A 661 7.98 -23.29 6.84
N LEU A 662 7.41 -23.78 5.72
CA LEU A 662 6.00 -23.74 5.41
C LEU A 662 5.52 -25.14 5.03
N VAL A 663 4.98 -25.90 5.97
CA VAL A 663 4.44 -27.26 5.71
C VAL A 663 3.06 -27.23 5.05
N GLU A 664 2.40 -26.08 5.09
CA GLU A 664 1.13 -25.85 4.44
C GLU A 664 1.06 -24.38 3.96
N ALA A 665 0.58 -24.17 2.74
CA ALA A 665 0.18 -22.88 2.22
C ALA A 665 -1.07 -23.06 1.35
N ARG A 666 -2.06 -22.19 1.55
CA ARG A 666 -3.33 -22.21 0.85
C ARG A 666 -3.75 -20.79 0.51
N ALA A 667 -4.14 -20.56 -0.73
CA ALA A 667 -4.78 -19.33 -1.16
C ALA A 667 -6.19 -19.58 -1.69
N GLU A 668 -7.06 -18.61 -1.47
CA GLU A 668 -8.35 -18.45 -2.14
C GLU A 668 -8.34 -17.13 -2.88
N TYR A 669 -8.81 -17.15 -4.12
CA TYR A 669 -8.91 -15.95 -4.95
C TYR A 669 -10.23 -15.93 -5.72
N GLU A 670 -11.05 -14.90 -5.47
CA GLU A 670 -12.28 -14.61 -6.23
C GLU A 670 -11.93 -13.89 -7.52
N SER A 671 -11.63 -14.67 -8.55
CA SER A 671 -11.36 -14.10 -9.88
C SER A 671 -12.63 -13.57 -10.54
N VAL A 672 -12.50 -12.84 -11.64
CA VAL A 672 -13.63 -12.38 -12.47
C VAL A 672 -14.45 -13.56 -13.08
N ARG A 673 -13.95 -14.78 -12.98
CA ARG A 673 -14.57 -16.00 -13.51
C ARG A 673 -14.97 -17.00 -12.42
N GLY A 674 -14.83 -16.64 -11.17
CA GLY A 674 -15.16 -17.45 -10.01
C GLY A 674 -13.97 -17.74 -9.11
N LYS A 675 -14.24 -18.48 -8.04
CA LYS A 675 -13.30 -18.76 -6.95
C LYS A 675 -12.28 -19.81 -7.34
N ILE A 676 -10.99 -19.48 -7.25
CA ILE A 676 -9.85 -20.39 -7.39
C ILE A 676 -9.29 -20.65 -6.00
N VAL A 677 -9.05 -21.93 -5.67
CA VAL A 677 -8.32 -22.33 -4.47
C VAL A 677 -7.10 -23.10 -4.90
N ALA A 678 -5.93 -22.82 -4.28
CA ALA A 678 -4.72 -23.56 -4.61
C ALA A 678 -3.73 -23.56 -3.45
N GLY A 679 -2.84 -24.57 -3.46
CA GLY A 679 -1.80 -24.67 -2.46
C GLY A 679 -1.23 -26.07 -2.33
N TYR A 680 -0.55 -26.27 -1.19
CA TYR A 680 0.00 -27.57 -0.82
C TYR A 680 -0.10 -27.80 0.69
N LYS A 681 -0.03 -29.09 1.07
CA LYS A 681 0.05 -29.52 2.47
C LYS A 681 0.91 -30.76 2.59
N GLN A 682 1.89 -30.71 3.50
CA GLN A 682 2.73 -31.86 3.83
C GLN A 682 2.31 -32.52 5.13
N ARG A 683 2.31 -33.85 5.14
CA ARG A 683 2.17 -34.70 6.33
C ARG A 683 2.98 -35.99 6.14
N GLU A 684 3.67 -36.41 7.16
CA GLU A 684 4.35 -37.72 7.23
C GLU A 684 5.23 -38.04 6.01
N GLY A 685 6.05 -37.09 5.56
CA GLY A 685 6.97 -37.24 4.41
C GLY A 685 6.28 -37.26 3.04
N ARG A 686 4.97 -37.03 2.99
CA ARG A 686 4.21 -36.89 1.73
C ARG A 686 3.65 -35.49 1.62
N ILE A 687 3.65 -34.96 0.40
CA ILE A 687 3.03 -33.67 0.08
C ILE A 687 1.81 -33.88 -0.82
N LYS A 688 0.76 -33.15 -0.56
CA LYS A 688 -0.42 -33.04 -1.41
C LYS A 688 -0.47 -31.65 -2.02
N PHE A 689 -0.45 -31.57 -3.34
CA PHE A 689 -0.76 -30.36 -4.13
C PHE A 689 -2.23 -30.40 -4.51
N PHE A 690 -2.89 -29.26 -4.45
CA PHE A 690 -4.33 -29.20 -4.73
C PHE A 690 -4.72 -27.88 -5.40
N ALA A 691 -5.80 -27.96 -6.21
CA ALA A 691 -6.50 -26.81 -6.77
C ALA A 691 -8.01 -27.09 -6.86
N GLU A 692 -8.80 -26.02 -6.68
CA GLU A 692 -10.21 -25.98 -7.08
C GLU A 692 -10.34 -24.93 -8.16
N ILE A 693 -10.73 -25.36 -9.36
CA ILE A 693 -10.84 -24.49 -10.53
C ILE A 693 -12.33 -24.31 -10.87
N PRO A 694 -12.82 -23.08 -11.05
CA PRO A 694 -14.21 -22.81 -11.40
C PRO A 694 -14.60 -23.51 -12.70
N LYS A 695 -15.86 -23.94 -12.79
CA LYS A 695 -16.39 -24.61 -13.98
C LYS A 695 -16.24 -23.73 -15.23
N GLY A 696 -15.74 -24.32 -16.32
CA GLY A 696 -15.52 -23.64 -17.60
C GLY A 696 -14.22 -22.87 -17.70
N ILE A 697 -13.34 -22.93 -16.69
CA ILE A 697 -11.97 -22.42 -16.74
C ILE A 697 -11.03 -23.60 -16.95
N TYR A 698 -10.05 -23.42 -17.83
CA TYR A 698 -8.99 -24.42 -18.00
C TYR A 698 -7.87 -24.18 -16.99
N GLY A 699 -7.67 -25.14 -16.07
CA GLY A 699 -6.59 -25.15 -15.10
C GLY A 699 -5.52 -26.20 -15.40
N GLU A 700 -4.26 -25.89 -15.13
CA GLU A 700 -3.15 -26.85 -15.16
C GLU A 700 -2.52 -26.92 -13.75
N LEU A 701 -2.53 -28.11 -13.13
CA LEU A 701 -1.75 -28.35 -11.91
C LEU A 701 -0.36 -28.84 -12.27
N CYS A 702 0.64 -28.07 -11.87
CA CYS A 702 2.06 -28.37 -12.10
C CYS A 702 2.79 -28.55 -10.76
N VAL A 703 3.65 -29.55 -10.68
CA VAL A 703 4.47 -29.84 -9.50
C VAL A 703 5.94 -29.58 -9.85
N PRO A 704 6.71 -28.93 -8.96
CA PRO A 704 8.13 -28.69 -9.18
C PRO A 704 8.86 -29.99 -9.56
N ASP A 705 9.79 -29.91 -10.50
CA ASP A 705 10.61 -31.02 -11.03
C ASP A 705 9.85 -32.16 -11.71
N ILE A 706 8.51 -32.24 -11.59
CA ILE A 706 7.65 -33.26 -12.23
C ILE A 706 6.95 -32.68 -13.47
N GLY A 707 6.53 -31.40 -13.41
CA GLY A 707 5.79 -30.76 -14.48
C GLY A 707 4.27 -30.85 -14.30
N LYS A 708 3.51 -30.83 -15.41
CA LYS A 708 2.03 -30.90 -15.38
C LYS A 708 1.56 -32.31 -14.97
N VAL A 709 0.76 -32.40 -13.93
CA VAL A 709 0.25 -33.66 -13.34
C VAL A 709 -1.26 -33.83 -13.49
N ALA A 710 -2.01 -32.73 -13.61
CA ALA A 710 -3.44 -32.72 -13.86
C ALA A 710 -3.87 -31.46 -14.63
N GLU A 711 -5.03 -31.54 -15.30
CA GLU A 711 -5.63 -30.42 -16.02
C GLU A 711 -7.14 -30.51 -16.06
N GLY A 712 -7.82 -29.36 -16.27
CA GLY A 712 -9.27 -29.27 -16.38
C GLY A 712 -9.87 -28.26 -15.40
N ASP A 713 -11.18 -28.35 -15.21
CA ASP A 713 -11.89 -27.62 -14.16
C ASP A 713 -12.21 -28.56 -12.97
N GLY A 714 -12.79 -28.00 -11.89
CA GLY A 714 -13.10 -28.75 -10.68
C GLY A 714 -11.89 -28.99 -9.78
N ILE A 715 -11.85 -30.11 -9.10
CA ILE A 715 -10.80 -30.43 -8.13
C ILE A 715 -9.65 -31.16 -8.84
N LEU A 716 -8.47 -30.58 -8.76
CA LEU A 716 -7.22 -31.15 -9.23
C LEU A 716 -6.32 -31.46 -8.03
N GLU A 717 -5.83 -32.67 -7.92
CA GLU A 717 -4.98 -33.10 -6.80
C GLU A 717 -3.85 -34.01 -7.27
N TYR A 718 -2.72 -33.91 -6.58
CA TYR A 718 -1.59 -34.81 -6.77
C TYR A 718 -0.83 -34.99 -5.45
N SER A 719 -0.40 -36.24 -5.16
CA SER A 719 0.35 -36.53 -3.93
C SER A 719 1.57 -37.36 -4.23
N CYS A 720 2.72 -36.99 -3.68
CA CYS A 720 3.97 -37.74 -3.83
C CYS A 720 4.78 -37.71 -2.53
N GLU A 721 5.84 -38.50 -2.49
CA GLU A 721 6.86 -38.34 -1.47
C GLU A 721 7.60 -37.01 -1.67
N TRP A 722 7.95 -36.33 -0.60
CA TRP A 722 8.65 -35.04 -0.64
C TRP A 722 9.62 -34.94 0.52
N GLU A 723 10.71 -34.18 0.33
CA GLU A 723 11.60 -33.87 1.45
C GLU A 723 10.83 -33.15 2.58
N ASN A 724 11.26 -33.38 3.82
CA ASN A 724 10.58 -32.76 4.96
C ASN A 724 10.72 -31.23 4.90
N LEU A 725 9.60 -30.51 4.92
CA LEU A 725 9.51 -29.05 4.92
C LEU A 725 9.59 -28.44 6.33
N ASP A 726 9.52 -29.24 7.40
CA ASP A 726 9.84 -28.76 8.73
C ASP A 726 11.28 -28.23 8.74
N LEU A 727 11.49 -27.18 9.52
CA LEU A 727 12.85 -26.72 9.74
C LEU A 727 13.63 -27.84 10.46
N PRO A 728 14.72 -28.36 9.86
CA PRO A 728 15.49 -29.41 10.53
C PRO A 728 16.08 -28.88 11.84
N PRO A 729 16.27 -29.73 12.82
CA PRO A 729 17.00 -29.32 14.01
C PRO A 729 18.40 -28.83 13.61
N PHE A 730 18.89 -27.82 14.31
CA PHE A 730 20.21 -27.25 14.06
C PHE A 730 21.29 -28.27 14.31
N THR A 731 22.26 -28.30 13.43
CA THR A 731 23.43 -29.21 13.48
C THR A 731 24.70 -28.39 13.64
N ARG A 732 25.84 -29.08 13.82
CA ARG A 732 27.16 -28.44 13.84
C ARG A 732 27.52 -27.73 12.53
N LYS A 733 26.87 -28.06 11.42
CA LYS A 733 27.04 -27.42 10.12
C LYS A 733 26.15 -26.18 9.94
N SER A 734 25.12 -26.01 10.79
CA SER A 734 24.25 -24.84 10.74
C SER A 734 25.04 -23.56 11.03
N SER A 735 24.74 -22.49 10.32
CA SER A 735 25.35 -21.19 10.58
C SER A 735 24.69 -20.51 11.77
N PHE A 736 25.42 -19.66 12.47
CA PHE A 736 24.79 -18.79 13.49
C PHE A 736 23.82 -17.78 12.90
N SER A 737 24.01 -17.40 11.65
CA SER A 737 23.03 -16.59 10.92
C SER A 737 21.68 -17.30 10.83
N GLU A 738 21.64 -18.62 10.56
CA GLU A 738 20.39 -19.42 10.57
C GLU A 738 19.74 -19.46 11.95
N ILE A 739 20.52 -19.61 13.02
CA ILE A 739 20.01 -19.65 14.40
C ILE A 739 19.45 -18.28 14.81
N PHE A 740 20.23 -17.22 14.62
CA PHE A 740 19.85 -15.89 15.09
C PHE A 740 18.84 -15.18 14.18
N SER A 741 18.68 -15.62 12.93
CA SER A 741 17.60 -15.18 12.07
C SER A 741 16.24 -15.81 12.41
N ASN A 742 16.22 -16.84 13.24
CA ASN A 742 15.00 -17.47 13.74
C ASN A 742 14.79 -17.09 15.22
N PRO A 743 13.77 -16.29 15.58
CA PRO A 743 13.57 -15.82 16.95
C PRO A 743 13.35 -16.94 17.96
N LYS A 744 12.70 -18.03 17.53
CA LYS A 744 12.46 -19.21 18.35
C LYS A 744 13.79 -19.92 18.65
N ALA A 745 14.61 -20.12 17.60
CA ALA A 745 15.95 -20.68 17.73
C ALA A 745 16.88 -19.74 18.51
N SER A 746 16.83 -18.45 18.26
CA SER A 746 17.60 -17.44 19.02
C SER A 746 17.26 -17.48 20.53
N ARG A 747 15.98 -17.59 20.89
CA ARG A 747 15.55 -17.77 22.28
C ARG A 747 16.00 -19.11 22.86
N ALA A 748 15.89 -20.19 22.08
CA ALA A 748 16.35 -21.51 22.51
C ALA A 748 17.88 -21.51 22.72
N PHE A 749 18.63 -20.85 21.82
CA PHE A 749 20.06 -20.65 21.97
C PHE A 749 20.41 -19.85 23.24
N ALA A 750 19.78 -18.70 23.43
CA ALA A 750 20.00 -17.88 24.61
C ALA A 750 19.73 -18.66 25.91
N ARG A 751 18.61 -19.40 25.99
CA ARG A 751 18.26 -20.23 27.17
C ARG A 751 19.22 -21.40 27.40
N THR A 752 19.94 -21.83 26.39
CA THR A 752 20.82 -23.01 26.48
C THR A 752 22.27 -22.63 26.63
N PHE A 753 22.69 -21.52 26.02
CA PHE A 753 24.10 -21.11 25.95
C PHE A 753 24.40 -19.76 26.62
N ASP A 754 23.45 -19.18 27.39
CA ASP A 754 23.57 -17.87 28.06
C ASP A 754 24.81 -17.71 28.92
N ASP A 755 25.25 -18.78 29.58
CA ASP A 755 26.46 -18.87 30.41
C ASP A 755 27.72 -19.27 29.65
N SER A 756 27.61 -19.64 28.38
CA SER A 756 28.71 -20.27 27.62
C SER A 756 29.54 -19.21 26.86
N PHE A 757 28.95 -18.07 26.51
CA PHE A 757 29.56 -17.02 25.70
C PHE A 757 29.52 -15.66 26.38
N HIS A 758 30.62 -14.91 26.24
CA HIS A 758 30.60 -13.49 26.61
C HIS A 758 29.72 -12.68 25.64
N PRO A 759 29.04 -11.57 26.07
CA PRO A 759 28.21 -10.74 25.19
C PRO A 759 28.87 -10.31 23.87
N LEU A 760 30.16 -9.99 23.88
CA LEU A 760 30.92 -9.65 22.68
C LEU A 760 31.11 -10.84 21.73
N GLU A 761 31.24 -12.07 22.26
CA GLU A 761 31.34 -13.28 21.46
C GLU A 761 29.98 -13.59 20.79
N ILE A 762 28.88 -13.38 21.51
CA ILE A 762 27.53 -13.49 20.94
C ILE A 762 27.32 -12.44 19.83
N ALA A 763 27.78 -11.21 20.04
CA ALA A 763 27.73 -10.16 19.02
C ALA A 763 28.55 -10.55 17.77
N TYR A 764 29.73 -11.12 17.96
CA TYR A 764 30.56 -11.65 16.88
C TYR A 764 29.85 -12.79 16.12
N LEU A 765 29.30 -13.77 16.82
CA LEU A 765 28.55 -14.86 16.20
C LEU A 765 27.31 -14.40 15.44
N LYS A 766 26.64 -13.36 15.95
CA LYS A 766 25.49 -12.73 15.26
C LYS A 766 25.89 -11.99 13.97
N ALA A 767 27.06 -11.40 13.96
CA ALA A 767 27.56 -10.61 12.83
C ALA A 767 28.30 -11.46 11.78
N GLY A 768 28.79 -12.65 12.17
CA GLY A 768 29.65 -13.49 11.35
C GLY A 768 28.92 -14.58 10.54
N SER A 769 29.65 -15.20 9.63
CA SER A 769 29.22 -16.34 8.82
C SER A 769 29.60 -17.70 9.44
N GLU A 770 30.05 -17.68 10.70
CA GLU A 770 30.55 -18.86 11.39
C GLU A 770 29.45 -19.90 11.62
N ASN A 771 29.84 -21.18 11.59
CA ASN A 771 28.93 -22.28 11.87
C ASN A 771 29.02 -22.73 13.34
N VAL A 772 28.10 -23.58 13.74
CA VAL A 772 28.01 -24.13 15.10
C VAL A 772 29.26 -24.92 15.49
N GLN A 773 29.93 -25.58 14.51
CA GLN A 773 31.18 -26.28 14.74
C GLN A 773 32.31 -25.33 15.18
N PHE A 774 32.41 -24.15 14.56
CA PHE A 774 33.36 -23.11 14.97
C PHE A 774 33.22 -22.75 16.45
N ALA A 775 31.98 -22.55 16.92
CA ALA A 775 31.72 -22.22 18.32
C ALA A 775 32.09 -23.39 19.27
N ALA A 776 31.85 -24.64 18.85
CA ALA A 776 32.26 -25.83 19.62
C ALA A 776 33.78 -25.88 19.76
N ASP A 777 34.51 -25.74 18.63
CA ASP A 777 35.97 -25.73 18.60
C ASP A 777 36.55 -24.56 19.41
N TYR A 778 35.94 -23.39 19.33
CA TYR A 778 36.33 -22.21 20.09
C TYR A 778 36.19 -22.44 21.60
N LEU A 779 35.01 -22.87 22.07
CA LEU A 779 34.79 -23.14 23.51
C LEU A 779 35.72 -24.24 24.03
N GLN A 780 35.97 -25.28 23.25
CA GLN A 780 36.90 -26.34 23.60
C GLN A 780 38.33 -25.80 23.67
N SER A 781 38.79 -24.98 22.72
CA SER A 781 40.13 -24.36 22.71
C SER A 781 40.39 -23.44 23.91
N LYS A 782 39.32 -22.91 24.49
CA LYS A 782 39.38 -22.08 25.71
C LYS A 782 39.18 -22.83 27.02
N ASN A 783 39.09 -24.18 26.97
CA ASN A 783 38.75 -25.05 28.11
C ASN A 783 37.46 -24.63 28.85
N ARG A 784 36.51 -24.07 28.13
CA ARG A 784 35.22 -23.64 28.71
C ARG A 784 34.12 -24.70 28.61
N MET A 785 34.24 -25.62 27.64
CA MET A 785 33.23 -26.66 27.39
C MET A 785 33.85 -27.81 26.62
N THR A 786 33.55 -29.04 27.00
CA THR A 786 33.96 -30.24 26.23
C THR A 786 33.03 -30.41 25.01
N ASP A 787 33.45 -31.18 24.03
CA ASP A 787 32.67 -31.51 22.85
C ASP A 787 31.37 -32.26 23.19
N GLU A 788 31.43 -33.12 24.20
CA GLU A 788 30.24 -33.84 24.69
C GLU A 788 29.21 -32.89 25.36
N GLU A 789 29.69 -31.94 26.18
CA GLU A 789 28.84 -30.95 26.81
C GLU A 789 28.21 -30.02 25.78
N PHE A 790 28.97 -29.60 24.75
CA PHE A 790 28.42 -28.81 23.63
C PHE A 790 27.35 -29.58 22.89
N THR A 791 27.58 -30.85 22.61
CA THR A 791 26.59 -31.71 21.92
C THR A 791 25.30 -31.83 22.74
N LYS A 792 25.38 -32.02 24.07
CA LYS A 792 24.21 -32.05 24.96
C LYS A 792 23.45 -30.72 24.95
N LYS A 793 24.14 -29.59 25.00
CA LYS A 793 23.54 -28.28 24.90
C LYS A 793 22.85 -28.04 23.53
N LEU A 794 23.48 -28.47 22.42
CA LEU A 794 22.86 -28.36 21.10
C LEU A 794 21.60 -29.22 20.96
N ILE A 795 21.58 -30.41 21.52
CA ILE A 795 20.39 -31.28 21.60
C ILE A 795 19.28 -30.56 22.39
N LYS A 796 19.61 -30.07 23.60
CA LYS A 796 18.65 -29.33 24.44
C LYS A 796 18.13 -28.08 23.74
N MET A 797 18.96 -27.34 23.02
CA MET A 797 18.52 -26.18 22.22
C MET A 797 17.50 -26.59 21.15
N ASN A 798 17.77 -27.70 20.44
CA ASN A 798 16.85 -28.23 19.43
C ASN A 798 15.54 -28.70 20.05
N GLU A 799 15.54 -29.35 21.22
CA GLU A 799 14.36 -29.73 21.96
C GLU A 799 13.51 -28.49 22.30
N LEU A 800 14.12 -27.44 22.85
CA LEU A 800 13.46 -26.16 23.16
C LEU A 800 12.94 -25.45 21.88
N PHE A 801 13.68 -25.55 20.80
CA PHE A 801 13.27 -25.01 19.50
C PHE A 801 12.04 -25.73 18.95
N LEU A 802 11.97 -27.06 19.05
CA LEU A 802 10.87 -27.85 18.54
C LEU A 802 9.61 -27.78 19.42
N GLN A 803 9.76 -27.57 20.75
CA GLN A 803 8.65 -27.47 21.70
C GLN A 803 7.98 -26.10 21.77
N GLY A 804 8.65 -25.02 21.41
CA GLY A 804 8.22 -23.65 21.59
C GLY A 804 7.91 -22.90 20.33
#